data_36e1bb7e0490b166eb0be47905ba2b16
#
_entry.id   36e1bb7e0490b166eb0be47905ba2b16
#
_cell.length_a   1.000
_cell.length_b   1.000
_cell.length_c   1.000
_cell.angle_alpha   90.00
_cell.angle_beta   90.00
_cell.angle_gamma   90.00
#
_symmetry.space_group_name_H-M   'P 1'
#
loop_
_entity.id
_entity.type
_entity.pdbx_description
1 polymer ?
#
loop_
_entity_poly.entity_id
_entity_poly.type
_entity_poly.pdbx_seq_one_letter_code
_entity_poly.pdbx_strand_id
1 'polypeptide(L)'
;MIPAILLMSGIGAVCAIVLSLASKIFYVYEDPRIAMVENCLAGANCGGCGFAGCSAAATAIVSGKAPANICIVSGKAGAEAVGKVMGVEIGNAETPLSYNMCEGGFRAADKYHYMGVTSCKAMSVVFGGKRVCGVGCIGLGDCVKACQFGAVSMGPKGHPVVDEEKCVGCGACQKACPKNIIEVKTLSERIMKFNQKYDPLAPCAQTCPAEINIPRYINQLREGKYKEAVQTIRLRNPLPLACGRVCPHPCETECRRGIEDEPVSINQLKRFVADYEMNSGSRIPIKCAPDTGKKIAVVGGGPSGLSCAFFLRRIGHQADIFEAMPKLGGMLRYGIPEYRLPKKVLDWEIQGILDLGIKSFCHVKFGVDFGLGSLMAAGYNAVFLGVGAWEDFSLGIEGENLDGCYTGINFLQRISGGEKIKLGRTAAVVGGGNTAVDCARTLLRLGLDKVYMVYRRTRKEMPANEVEIVASEHEGIEFVFLAAPTRVKGDDKNKVTHLEYLKMQLGEPDKSGRRRPEPVQGSETLLAVDMVISAIGQSPDSSFKDQDPQPRMKELALTRWNTIENNPATLQASIPYIFTAGDAATGPSLVVEAIGGGRRAARSIDLFLKGEAVEPVKDSLQKNGFMNPFSKKLTA
;
A
#
# COMPACT_ATOMS: atom_id res chain seq x y z
N MET A 1 75.09 -20.66 53.59
CA MET A 1 73.69 -20.88 53.19
C MET A 1 72.72 -19.87 53.83
N ILE A 2 72.75 -19.56 55.12
CA ILE A 2 71.83 -18.63 55.80
C ILE A 2 71.78 -17.22 55.18
N PRO A 3 72.92 -16.57 54.79
CA PRO A 3 72.87 -15.23 54.18
C PRO A 3 72.21 -15.20 52.82
N ALA A 4 72.35 -16.26 52.02
CA ALA A 4 71.65 -16.35 50.70
C ALA A 4 70.14 -16.51 50.85
N ILE A 5 69.68 -17.27 51.86
CA ILE A 5 68.27 -17.44 52.15
C ILE A 5 67.63 -16.10 52.63
N LEU A 6 68.37 -15.38 53.49
CA LEU A 6 67.93 -14.07 53.97
C LEU A 6 67.82 -13.02 52.83
N LEU A 7 68.82 -13.03 51.94
CA LEU A 7 68.82 -12.14 50.77
C LEU A 7 67.65 -12.46 49.79
N MET A 8 67.44 -13.72 49.48
CA MET A 8 66.38 -14.14 48.60
C MET A 8 65.01 -13.86 49.23
N SER A 9 64.81 -14.08 50.56
CA SER A 9 63.57 -13.76 51.25
C SER A 9 63.35 -12.24 51.30
N GLY A 10 64.44 -11.46 51.48
CA GLY A 10 64.34 -10.00 51.45
C GLY A 10 63.91 -9.46 50.08
N ILE A 11 64.52 -9.96 49.01
CA ILE A 11 64.17 -9.60 47.65
C ILE A 11 62.71 -10.02 47.37
N GLY A 12 62.31 -11.22 47.76
CA GLY A 12 60.94 -11.72 47.60
C GLY A 12 59.87 -10.84 48.31
N ALA A 13 60.20 -10.41 49.54
CA ALA A 13 59.32 -9.52 50.30
C ALA A 13 59.22 -8.13 49.64
N VAL A 14 60.35 -7.57 49.17
CA VAL A 14 60.29 -6.27 48.48
C VAL A 14 59.46 -6.36 47.18
N CYS A 15 59.68 -7.41 46.39
CA CYS A 15 58.94 -7.65 45.15
C CYS A 15 57.41 -7.81 45.46
N ALA A 16 57.01 -8.54 46.50
CA ALA A 16 55.64 -8.73 46.89
C ALA A 16 54.99 -7.40 47.31
N ILE A 17 55.70 -6.55 48.06
CA ILE A 17 55.25 -5.22 48.47
C ILE A 17 55.05 -4.32 47.25
N VAL A 18 56.06 -4.29 46.32
CA VAL A 18 55.99 -3.49 45.09
C VAL A 18 54.81 -3.94 44.20
N LEU A 19 54.65 -5.25 43.99
CA LEU A 19 53.51 -5.79 43.26
C LEU A 19 52.18 -5.50 43.89
N SER A 20 52.06 -5.59 45.23
CA SER A 20 50.86 -5.25 46.00
C SER A 20 50.52 -3.77 45.87
N LEU A 21 51.51 -2.88 45.97
CA LEU A 21 51.33 -1.44 45.78
C LEU A 21 50.96 -1.11 44.32
N ALA A 22 51.67 -1.69 43.36
CA ALA A 22 51.35 -1.54 41.95
C ALA A 22 49.92 -2.00 41.65
N SER A 23 49.51 -3.15 42.15
CA SER A 23 48.14 -3.67 42.03
C SER A 23 47.07 -2.72 42.57
N LYS A 24 47.33 -2.02 43.69
CA LYS A 24 46.40 -1.02 44.23
C LYS A 24 46.40 0.30 43.47
N ILE A 25 47.58 0.76 42.98
CA ILE A 25 47.72 2.04 42.27
C ILE A 25 47.16 1.94 40.84
N PHE A 26 47.41 0.80 40.17
CA PHE A 26 46.93 0.54 38.79
C PHE A 26 45.64 -0.25 38.75
N TYR A 27 44.92 -0.43 39.87
CA TYR A 27 43.63 -1.10 39.91
C TYR A 27 42.60 -0.28 39.14
N VAL A 28 42.19 -0.81 38.01
CA VAL A 28 41.07 -0.27 37.26
C VAL A 28 39.84 -1.09 37.63
N TYR A 29 38.87 -0.43 38.23
CA TYR A 29 37.58 -1.07 38.53
C TYR A 29 36.86 -1.34 37.23
N GLU A 30 36.65 -2.59 36.88
CA GLU A 30 35.76 -3.01 35.82
C GLU A 30 34.44 -3.51 36.44
N ASP A 31 33.32 -2.97 35.96
CA ASP A 31 32.00 -3.41 36.40
C ASP A 31 31.81 -4.90 36.03
N PRO A 32 31.59 -5.79 37.01
CA PRO A 32 31.46 -7.24 36.78
C PRO A 32 30.32 -7.59 35.78
N ARG A 33 29.37 -6.70 35.61
CA ARG A 33 28.30 -6.86 34.63
C ARG A 33 28.83 -6.84 33.18
N ILE A 34 30.01 -6.21 32.92
CA ILE A 34 30.58 -6.18 31.58
C ILE A 34 30.92 -7.61 31.09
N ALA A 35 31.59 -8.40 31.92
CA ALA A 35 31.90 -9.79 31.59
C ALA A 35 30.63 -10.65 31.47
N MET A 36 29.61 -10.41 32.32
CA MET A 36 28.33 -11.12 32.24
C MET A 36 27.58 -10.80 30.94
N VAL A 37 27.56 -9.53 30.56
CA VAL A 37 26.93 -9.08 29.30
C VAL A 37 27.70 -9.61 28.09
N GLU A 38 29.07 -9.55 28.11
CA GLU A 38 29.90 -10.07 27.01
C GLU A 38 29.64 -11.56 26.75
N ASN A 39 29.48 -12.36 27.81
CA ASN A 39 29.15 -13.80 27.71
C ASN A 39 27.72 -14.04 27.14
N CYS A 40 26.82 -13.07 27.21
CA CYS A 40 25.51 -13.13 26.58
C CYS A 40 25.54 -12.70 25.11
N LEU A 41 26.61 -12.05 24.65
CA LEU A 41 26.76 -11.64 23.26
C LEU A 41 27.27 -12.81 22.40
N ALA A 42 27.14 -12.69 21.08
CA ALA A 42 27.49 -13.77 20.15
C ALA A 42 28.97 -14.11 20.03
N GLY A 43 29.88 -13.35 20.63
CA GLY A 43 31.33 -13.56 20.57
C GLY A 43 31.97 -13.40 19.17
N ALA A 44 31.19 -13.09 18.16
CA ALA A 44 31.62 -13.06 16.75
C ALA A 44 32.53 -11.87 16.39
N ASN A 45 32.63 -10.87 17.23
CA ASN A 45 33.41 -9.63 17.02
C ASN A 45 33.22 -9.00 15.64
N CYS A 46 32.01 -9.13 15.05
CA CYS A 46 31.69 -8.79 13.66
C CYS A 46 31.54 -7.28 13.39
N GLY A 47 31.48 -6.45 14.44
CA GLY A 47 31.26 -5.00 14.32
C GLY A 47 29.90 -4.58 13.80
N GLY A 48 28.97 -5.51 13.63
CA GLY A 48 27.62 -5.25 13.10
C GLY A 48 26.78 -4.32 13.97
N CYS A 49 27.01 -4.30 15.28
CA CYS A 49 26.40 -3.39 16.24
C CYS A 49 27.03 -1.98 16.27
N GLY A 50 28.04 -1.71 15.45
CA GLY A 50 28.75 -0.42 15.41
C GLY A 50 29.92 -0.28 16.38
N PHE A 51 30.17 -1.28 17.23
CA PHE A 51 31.34 -1.33 18.17
C PHE A 51 32.45 -2.19 17.60
N ALA A 52 33.70 -1.92 18.05
CA ALA A 52 34.88 -2.60 17.53
C ALA A 52 34.94 -4.10 17.86
N GLY A 53 34.15 -4.58 18.82
CA GLY A 53 34.05 -5.97 19.23
C GLY A 53 32.99 -6.17 20.30
N CYS A 54 32.79 -7.42 20.73
CA CYS A 54 31.77 -7.76 21.74
C CYS A 54 32.08 -7.14 23.10
N SER A 55 33.33 -7.05 23.51
CA SER A 55 33.76 -6.41 24.77
C SER A 55 33.44 -4.91 24.78
N ALA A 56 33.71 -4.20 23.67
CA ALA A 56 33.36 -2.78 23.53
C ALA A 56 31.83 -2.56 23.55
N ALA A 57 31.08 -3.47 22.95
CA ALA A 57 29.61 -3.44 22.98
C ALA A 57 29.11 -3.69 24.42
N ALA A 58 29.66 -4.68 25.15
CA ALA A 58 29.28 -4.96 26.54
C ALA A 58 29.54 -3.75 27.44
N THR A 59 30.70 -3.12 27.32
CA THR A 59 31.04 -1.89 28.02
C THR A 59 30.04 -0.76 27.74
N ALA A 60 29.65 -0.60 26.47
CA ALA A 60 28.69 0.42 26.07
C ALA A 60 27.27 0.14 26.64
N ILE A 61 26.85 -1.11 26.68
CA ILE A 61 25.56 -1.53 27.26
C ILE A 61 25.55 -1.24 28.77
N VAL A 62 26.58 -1.69 29.50
CA VAL A 62 26.65 -1.52 30.96
C VAL A 62 26.75 -0.04 31.34
N SER A 63 27.45 0.77 30.53
CA SER A 63 27.52 2.22 30.73
C SER A 63 26.27 3.01 30.28
N GLY A 64 25.24 2.34 29.78
CA GLY A 64 24.00 2.96 29.28
C GLY A 64 24.13 3.72 27.95
N LYS A 65 25.28 3.59 27.26
CA LYS A 65 25.52 4.21 25.94
C LYS A 65 24.93 3.41 24.79
N ALA A 66 24.57 2.16 25.03
CA ALA A 66 23.92 1.30 24.05
C ALA A 66 22.76 0.52 24.70
N PRO A 67 21.68 0.25 23.95
CA PRO A 67 20.58 -0.55 24.47
C PRO A 67 20.96 -2.03 24.60
N ALA A 68 20.31 -2.76 25.51
CA ALA A 68 20.57 -4.17 25.80
C ALA A 68 20.39 -5.11 24.57
N ASN A 69 19.61 -4.71 23.59
CA ASN A 69 19.34 -5.43 22.34
C ASN A 69 20.23 -5.00 21.14
N ILE A 70 21.33 -4.28 21.39
CA ILE A 70 22.21 -3.76 20.31
C ILE A 70 22.87 -4.85 19.47
N CYS A 71 23.10 -6.05 20.06
CA CYS A 71 23.72 -7.15 19.34
C CYS A 71 22.73 -7.89 18.45
N ILE A 72 22.78 -7.61 17.15
CA ILE A 72 21.90 -8.21 16.16
C ILE A 72 22.16 -9.72 16.02
N VAL A 73 23.43 -10.15 16.14
CA VAL A 73 23.87 -11.54 15.94
C VAL A 73 23.39 -12.48 17.06
N SER A 74 23.33 -11.98 18.31
CA SER A 74 22.81 -12.77 19.45
C SER A 74 21.31 -13.05 19.33
N GLY A 75 20.60 -12.32 18.46
CA GLY A 75 19.16 -12.46 18.29
C GLY A 75 18.36 -12.18 19.55
N LYS A 76 17.12 -12.64 19.58
CA LYS A 76 16.20 -12.41 20.71
C LYS A 76 16.69 -13.05 22.01
N ALA A 77 17.19 -14.28 21.93
CA ALA A 77 17.66 -15.00 23.11
C ALA A 77 18.84 -14.28 23.82
N GLY A 78 19.82 -13.79 23.02
CA GLY A 78 20.93 -13.01 23.57
C GLY A 78 20.48 -11.67 24.15
N ALA A 79 19.56 -10.97 23.47
CA ALA A 79 18.99 -9.73 23.98
C ALA A 79 18.25 -9.92 25.32
N GLU A 80 17.45 -10.99 25.44
CA GLU A 80 16.76 -11.35 26.69
C GLU A 80 17.75 -11.70 27.82
N ALA A 81 18.84 -12.42 27.49
CA ALA A 81 19.87 -12.72 28.46
C ALA A 81 20.58 -11.45 28.95
N VAL A 82 20.94 -10.54 28.06
CA VAL A 82 21.49 -9.22 28.40
C VAL A 82 20.50 -8.40 29.22
N GLY A 83 19.21 -8.41 28.82
CA GLY A 83 18.14 -7.73 29.55
C GLY A 83 18.03 -8.19 31.01
N LYS A 84 18.14 -9.51 31.27
CA LYS A 84 18.15 -10.07 32.62
C LYS A 84 19.34 -9.57 33.45
N VAL A 85 20.53 -9.48 32.85
CA VAL A 85 21.74 -8.95 33.54
C VAL A 85 21.57 -7.46 33.84
N MET A 86 20.94 -6.71 32.93
CA MET A 86 20.77 -5.27 33.07
C MET A 86 19.49 -4.86 33.82
N GLY A 87 18.59 -5.81 34.16
CA GLY A 87 17.32 -5.54 34.82
C GLY A 87 16.31 -4.80 33.94
N VAL A 88 16.38 -4.95 32.59
CA VAL A 88 15.49 -4.30 31.63
C VAL A 88 14.70 -5.34 30.84
N GLU A 89 13.40 -5.09 30.68
CA GLU A 89 12.58 -5.91 29.79
C GLU A 89 12.90 -5.60 28.32
N ILE A 90 13.18 -6.64 27.56
CA ILE A 90 13.43 -6.55 26.12
C ILE A 90 12.10 -6.78 25.40
N GLY A 91 11.59 -5.73 24.78
CA GLY A 91 10.44 -5.85 23.88
C GLY A 91 10.70 -6.75 22.67
N ASN A 92 9.63 -7.20 22.03
CA ASN A 92 9.71 -8.01 20.80
C ASN A 92 10.31 -7.18 19.64
N ALA A 93 11.64 -7.16 19.54
CA ALA A 93 12.33 -6.48 18.44
C ALA A 93 12.29 -7.34 17.16
N GLU A 94 12.01 -6.69 16.05
CA GLU A 94 12.04 -7.31 14.72
C GLU A 94 13.48 -7.43 14.22
N THR A 95 13.87 -8.62 13.80
CA THR A 95 15.24 -8.88 13.30
C THR A 95 15.40 -8.31 11.88
N PRO A 96 16.36 -7.40 11.63
CA PRO A 96 16.66 -6.94 10.27
C PRO A 96 17.33 -8.06 9.47
N LEU A 97 17.02 -8.15 8.19
CA LEU A 97 17.60 -9.09 7.26
C LEU A 97 18.17 -8.37 6.04
N SER A 98 19.24 -8.95 5.48
CA SER A 98 19.80 -8.50 4.22
C SER A 98 18.88 -8.87 3.06
N TYR A 99 18.66 -7.95 2.14
CA TYR A 99 17.97 -8.27 0.91
C TYR A 99 18.56 -7.56 -0.30
N ASN A 100 18.54 -8.24 -1.45
CA ASN A 100 19.05 -7.72 -2.70
C ASN A 100 17.96 -7.03 -3.51
N MET A 101 18.20 -5.79 -3.93
CA MET A 101 17.28 -5.01 -4.76
C MET A 101 17.48 -5.23 -6.27
N CYS A 102 18.60 -5.83 -6.69
CA CYS A 102 18.96 -6.03 -8.09
C CYS A 102 18.68 -7.46 -8.55
N GLU A 103 17.87 -7.63 -9.58
CA GLU A 103 17.66 -8.91 -10.27
C GLU A 103 18.23 -8.91 -11.71
N GLY A 104 18.97 -7.88 -12.08
CA GLY A 104 19.53 -7.71 -13.44
C GLY A 104 20.59 -8.75 -13.78
N GLY A 105 21.62 -8.84 -12.98
CA GLY A 105 22.72 -9.79 -13.19
C GLY A 105 23.30 -9.73 -14.62
N PHE A 106 23.46 -10.87 -15.26
CA PHE A 106 24.00 -10.98 -16.63
C PHE A 106 23.07 -10.43 -17.73
N ARG A 107 21.85 -10.03 -17.41
CA ARG A 107 20.95 -9.38 -18.38
C ARG A 107 21.34 -7.94 -18.70
N ALA A 108 22.10 -7.29 -17.82
CA ALA A 108 22.67 -5.99 -18.10
C ALA A 108 23.93 -6.17 -18.97
N ALA A 109 23.93 -5.62 -20.17
CA ALA A 109 25.09 -5.65 -21.07
C ALA A 109 26.33 -4.99 -20.41
N ASP A 110 27.51 -5.43 -20.82
CA ASP A 110 28.76 -4.81 -20.42
C ASP A 110 29.12 -3.69 -21.38
N LYS A 111 29.61 -2.55 -20.87
CA LYS A 111 30.12 -1.40 -21.65
C LYS A 111 31.52 -1.68 -22.20
N TYR A 112 32.31 -2.45 -21.45
CA TYR A 112 33.71 -2.75 -21.73
C TYR A 112 34.11 -4.07 -21.08
N HIS A 113 35.19 -4.65 -21.57
CA HIS A 113 35.81 -5.80 -20.96
C HIS A 113 36.80 -5.34 -19.85
N TYR A 114 36.56 -5.79 -18.62
CA TYR A 114 37.40 -5.42 -17.49
C TYR A 114 38.49 -6.45 -17.24
N MET A 115 39.76 -6.01 -17.20
CA MET A 115 40.94 -6.84 -16.97
C MET A 115 41.71 -6.42 -15.71
N GLY A 116 41.05 -5.91 -14.71
CA GLY A 116 41.66 -5.45 -13.44
C GLY A 116 41.40 -6.38 -12.27
N VAL A 117 41.58 -5.85 -11.07
CA VAL A 117 41.39 -6.57 -9.79
C VAL A 117 39.97 -7.07 -9.66
N THR A 118 39.80 -8.34 -9.29
CA THR A 118 38.50 -8.99 -9.10
C THR A 118 37.82 -8.51 -7.80
N SER A 119 37.37 -7.27 -7.80
CA SER A 119 36.63 -6.60 -6.72
C SER A 119 35.60 -5.64 -7.28
N CYS A 120 34.40 -5.69 -6.73
CA CYS A 120 33.31 -4.74 -7.07
C CYS A 120 33.72 -3.30 -6.76
N LYS A 121 34.43 -3.09 -5.64
CA LYS A 121 34.92 -1.77 -5.21
C LYS A 121 35.92 -1.20 -6.22
N ALA A 122 36.93 -2.00 -6.63
CA ALA A 122 37.94 -1.58 -7.61
C ALA A 122 37.29 -1.29 -8.98
N MET A 123 36.40 -2.18 -9.47
CA MET A 123 35.73 -2.00 -10.74
C MET A 123 34.77 -0.80 -10.72
N SER A 124 34.16 -0.47 -9.59
CA SER A 124 33.21 0.66 -9.49
C SER A 124 33.89 2.02 -9.73
N VAL A 125 35.19 2.13 -9.48
CA VAL A 125 35.98 3.35 -9.74
C VAL A 125 36.11 3.61 -11.24
N VAL A 126 36.12 2.54 -12.06
CA VAL A 126 36.25 2.64 -13.51
C VAL A 126 34.86 2.86 -14.13
N PHE A 127 34.54 4.11 -14.46
CA PHE A 127 33.27 4.53 -15.06
C PHE A 127 32.00 3.97 -14.36
N GLY A 128 32.05 3.81 -13.04
CA GLY A 128 30.94 3.27 -12.25
C GLY A 128 30.69 1.77 -12.43
N GLY A 129 31.66 1.02 -13.01
CA GLY A 129 31.58 -0.42 -13.28
C GLY A 129 31.21 -0.75 -14.71
N LYS A 130 31.50 -1.98 -15.10
CA LYS A 130 31.40 -2.46 -16.49
C LYS A 130 29.97 -2.56 -17.05
N ARG A 131 28.94 -2.58 -16.20
CA ARG A 131 27.55 -2.73 -16.66
C ARG A 131 27.01 -1.46 -17.26
N VAL A 132 26.21 -1.58 -18.33
CA VAL A 132 25.42 -0.47 -18.89
C VAL A 132 24.44 0.09 -17.84
N CYS A 133 23.87 -0.78 -17.01
CA CYS A 133 23.04 -0.37 -15.90
C CYS A 133 23.88 0.29 -14.79
N GLY A 134 23.79 1.62 -14.65
CA GLY A 134 24.54 2.41 -13.67
C GLY A 134 24.30 2.04 -12.21
N VAL A 135 23.11 1.52 -11.90
CA VAL A 135 22.67 1.12 -10.53
C VAL A 135 22.72 -0.39 -10.30
N GLY A 136 23.03 -1.19 -11.33
CA GLY A 136 22.99 -2.65 -11.27
C GLY A 136 24.18 -3.30 -10.57
N CYS A 137 24.04 -4.58 -10.23
CA CYS A 137 25.09 -5.40 -9.65
C CYS A 137 26.29 -5.53 -10.61
N ILE A 138 27.50 -5.32 -10.08
CA ILE A 138 28.76 -5.53 -10.83
C ILE A 138 29.04 -7.02 -11.03
N GLY A 139 28.70 -7.87 -10.05
CA GLY A 139 28.77 -9.32 -10.16
C GLY A 139 30.07 -9.98 -9.74
N LEU A 140 30.99 -9.29 -9.00
CA LEU A 140 32.27 -9.85 -8.58
C LEU A 140 32.31 -10.42 -7.14
N GLY A 141 31.18 -10.36 -6.41
CA GLY A 141 30.99 -11.08 -5.17
C GLY A 141 31.69 -10.51 -3.92
N ASP A 142 32.03 -9.22 -3.87
CA ASP A 142 32.57 -8.61 -2.64
C ASP A 142 31.66 -8.79 -1.44
N CYS A 143 30.34 -8.76 -1.64
CA CYS A 143 29.34 -9.03 -0.63
C CYS A 143 29.35 -10.47 -0.11
N VAL A 144 29.68 -11.44 -0.97
CA VAL A 144 29.84 -12.86 -0.58
C VAL A 144 31.08 -13.02 0.29
N LYS A 145 32.21 -12.43 -0.13
CA LYS A 145 33.46 -12.45 0.64
C LYS A 145 33.33 -11.80 2.01
N ALA A 146 32.50 -10.76 2.11
CA ALA A 146 32.26 -10.04 3.37
C ALA A 146 31.29 -10.78 4.33
N CYS A 147 30.60 -11.82 3.88
CA CYS A 147 29.63 -12.53 4.70
C CYS A 147 30.28 -13.65 5.50
N GLN A 148 30.51 -13.44 6.80
CA GLN A 148 31.08 -14.43 7.71
C GLN A 148 30.11 -15.59 8.03
N PHE A 149 28.83 -15.44 7.75
CA PHE A 149 27.76 -16.39 8.09
C PHE A 149 27.38 -17.29 6.91
N GLY A 150 28.00 -17.13 5.74
CA GLY A 150 27.64 -17.89 4.54
C GLY A 150 26.22 -17.66 4.02
N ALA A 151 25.59 -16.57 4.48
CA ALA A 151 24.22 -16.23 4.12
C ALA A 151 24.08 -15.58 2.73
N VAL A 152 25.18 -15.14 2.11
CA VAL A 152 25.17 -14.51 0.79
C VAL A 152 25.95 -15.36 -0.19
N SER A 153 25.35 -15.71 -1.31
CA SER A 153 25.98 -16.44 -2.42
C SER A 153 25.71 -15.73 -3.74
N MET A 154 26.54 -16.01 -4.77
CA MET A 154 26.24 -15.54 -6.13
C MET A 154 25.28 -16.53 -6.79
N GLY A 155 24.10 -16.04 -7.15
CA GLY A 155 23.12 -16.83 -7.87
C GLY A 155 23.54 -17.07 -9.34
N PRO A 156 22.87 -17.99 -10.03
CA PRO A 156 23.19 -18.39 -11.42
C PRO A 156 23.07 -17.24 -12.42
N LYS A 157 22.39 -16.16 -12.06
CA LYS A 157 22.22 -14.95 -12.89
C LYS A 157 23.30 -13.89 -12.63
N GLY A 158 24.32 -14.16 -11.81
CA GLY A 158 25.41 -13.22 -11.53
C GLY A 158 25.02 -12.03 -10.66
N HIS A 159 24.04 -12.21 -9.78
CA HIS A 159 23.71 -11.27 -8.72
C HIS A 159 23.63 -12.01 -7.37
N PRO A 160 23.81 -11.30 -6.22
CA PRO A 160 23.76 -11.95 -4.91
C PRO A 160 22.36 -12.46 -4.56
N VAL A 161 22.33 -13.65 -3.96
CA VAL A 161 21.15 -14.25 -3.34
C VAL A 161 21.41 -14.35 -1.84
N VAL A 162 20.44 -14.02 -1.03
CA VAL A 162 20.52 -14.05 0.42
C VAL A 162 19.68 -15.21 0.95
N ASP A 163 20.30 -16.05 1.77
CA ASP A 163 19.64 -17.07 2.56
C ASP A 163 19.13 -16.41 3.86
N GLU A 164 17.81 -16.22 3.96
CA GLU A 164 17.19 -15.55 5.11
C GLU A 164 17.35 -16.32 6.42
N GLU A 165 17.49 -17.66 6.38
CA GLU A 165 17.67 -18.52 7.57
C GLU A 165 19.07 -18.37 8.19
N LYS A 166 20.08 -18.14 7.34
CA LYS A 166 21.46 -17.93 7.79
C LYS A 166 21.79 -16.47 8.05
N CYS A 167 20.95 -15.55 7.56
CA CYS A 167 21.22 -14.12 7.65
C CYS A 167 20.95 -13.59 9.05
N VAL A 168 21.98 -13.03 9.69
CA VAL A 168 21.89 -12.40 11.01
C VAL A 168 21.74 -10.87 10.93
N GLY A 169 21.63 -10.28 9.75
CA GLY A 169 21.44 -8.84 9.58
C GLY A 169 22.63 -7.94 9.95
N CYS A 170 23.84 -8.46 10.02
CA CYS A 170 25.03 -7.70 10.47
C CYS A 170 25.48 -6.55 9.56
N GLY A 171 24.96 -6.46 8.32
CA GLY A 171 25.24 -5.36 7.39
C GLY A 171 26.60 -5.40 6.68
N ALA A 172 27.45 -6.40 6.89
CA ALA A 172 28.77 -6.48 6.24
C ALA A 172 28.66 -6.51 4.70
N CYS A 173 27.70 -7.24 4.15
CA CYS A 173 27.42 -7.31 2.71
C CYS A 173 26.91 -5.97 2.14
N GLN A 174 26.14 -5.21 2.90
CA GLN A 174 25.70 -3.86 2.54
C GLN A 174 26.87 -2.90 2.45
N LYS A 175 27.75 -2.88 3.47
CA LYS A 175 28.96 -2.04 3.52
C LYS A 175 29.94 -2.37 2.40
N ALA A 176 30.02 -3.65 2.00
CA ALA A 176 30.92 -4.11 0.93
C ALA A 176 30.38 -3.77 -0.49
N CYS A 177 29.10 -3.41 -0.64
CA CYS A 177 28.50 -3.18 -1.94
C CYS A 177 28.67 -1.72 -2.41
N PRO A 178 29.51 -1.42 -3.42
CA PRO A 178 29.74 -0.06 -3.90
C PRO A 178 28.52 0.49 -4.70
N LYS A 179 27.54 -0.36 -5.01
CA LYS A 179 26.32 -0.01 -5.72
C LYS A 179 25.11 0.16 -4.82
N ASN A 180 25.24 -0.08 -3.51
CA ASN A 180 24.16 0.01 -2.53
C ASN A 180 22.90 -0.80 -2.91
N ILE A 181 23.08 -1.94 -3.62
CA ILE A 181 21.96 -2.80 -4.02
C ILE A 181 21.57 -3.82 -2.96
N ILE A 182 22.31 -3.90 -1.87
CA ILE A 182 21.98 -4.73 -0.71
C ILE A 182 21.60 -3.80 0.42
N GLU A 183 20.39 -3.99 0.95
CA GLU A 183 19.89 -3.27 2.13
C GLU A 183 19.67 -4.25 3.27
N VAL A 184 20.00 -3.84 4.49
CA VAL A 184 19.65 -4.56 5.72
C VAL A 184 18.51 -3.79 6.38
N LYS A 185 17.35 -4.41 6.43
CA LYS A 185 16.11 -3.80 6.94
C LYS A 185 15.20 -4.85 7.57
N THR A 186 14.41 -4.40 8.52
CA THR A 186 13.32 -5.21 9.06
C THR A 186 12.22 -5.41 8.03
N LEU A 187 11.33 -6.37 8.26
CA LEU A 187 10.15 -6.59 7.40
C LEU A 187 9.27 -5.34 7.38
N SER A 188 9.05 -4.72 8.54
CA SER A 188 8.27 -3.50 8.68
C SER A 188 8.84 -2.34 7.87
N GLU A 189 10.15 -2.11 7.93
CA GLU A 189 10.82 -1.08 7.13
C GLU A 189 10.69 -1.35 5.61
N ARG A 190 10.78 -2.62 5.19
CA ARG A 190 10.60 -3.01 3.78
C ARG A 190 9.17 -2.78 3.30
N ILE A 191 8.18 -3.10 4.13
CA ILE A 191 6.75 -2.90 3.83
C ILE A 191 6.44 -1.41 3.75
N MET A 192 7.01 -0.61 4.66
CA MET A 192 6.79 0.84 4.76
C MET A 192 7.77 1.69 3.94
N LYS A 193 8.62 1.06 3.12
CA LYS A 193 9.44 1.80 2.15
C LYS A 193 8.55 2.29 1.00
N PHE A 194 8.55 3.60 0.76
CA PHE A 194 7.86 4.26 -0.35
C PHE A 194 8.85 4.65 -1.43
N ASN A 195 8.38 4.69 -2.67
CA ASN A 195 9.16 5.13 -3.81
C ASN A 195 9.47 6.63 -3.68
N GLN A 196 10.69 7.03 -4.01
CA GLN A 196 11.14 8.42 -3.96
C GLN A 196 11.19 9.00 -5.36
N LYS A 197 11.04 10.32 -5.48
CA LYS A 197 11.07 11.06 -6.75
C LYS A 197 12.32 10.79 -7.58
N TYR A 198 13.45 10.59 -6.92
CA TYR A 198 14.76 10.38 -7.57
C TYR A 198 15.18 8.91 -7.65
N ASP A 199 14.33 7.98 -7.19
CA ASP A 199 14.60 6.56 -7.37
C ASP A 199 14.65 6.21 -8.86
N PRO A 200 15.62 5.40 -9.33
CA PRO A 200 15.74 5.00 -10.73
C PRO A 200 14.69 3.94 -11.10
N LEU A 201 13.42 4.33 -11.06
CA LEU A 201 12.28 3.46 -11.31
C LEU A 201 11.81 3.54 -12.77
N ALA A 202 11.22 2.46 -13.26
CA ALA A 202 10.51 2.47 -14.53
C ALA A 202 9.24 3.35 -14.44
N PRO A 203 8.85 4.07 -15.52
CA PRO A 203 7.67 4.92 -15.54
C PRO A 203 6.39 4.22 -15.06
N CYS A 204 6.18 2.96 -15.46
CA CYS A 204 5.04 2.17 -14.99
C CYS A 204 4.99 1.99 -13.47
N ALA A 205 6.15 1.84 -12.80
CA ALA A 205 6.23 1.72 -11.34
C ALA A 205 6.08 3.09 -10.64
N GLN A 206 6.48 4.17 -11.30
CA GLN A 206 6.29 5.54 -10.79
C GLN A 206 4.82 5.97 -10.86
N THR A 207 4.12 5.59 -11.93
CA THR A 207 2.72 5.97 -12.15
C THR A 207 1.73 5.14 -11.34
N CYS A 208 2.13 3.95 -10.88
CA CYS A 208 1.25 3.08 -10.11
C CYS A 208 0.89 3.69 -8.74
N PRO A 209 -0.39 4.01 -8.42
CA PRO A 209 -0.77 4.60 -7.14
C PRO A 209 -0.47 3.72 -5.93
N ALA A 210 -0.43 2.38 -6.11
CA ALA A 210 -0.02 1.44 -5.08
C ALA A 210 1.50 1.20 -5.05
N GLU A 211 2.27 1.82 -5.94
CA GLU A 211 3.74 1.72 -6.04
C GLU A 211 4.26 0.29 -6.21
N ILE A 212 3.55 -0.55 -6.96
CA ILE A 212 3.97 -1.93 -7.21
C ILE A 212 5.27 -1.95 -8.01
N ASN A 213 6.23 -2.79 -7.60
CA ASN A 213 7.44 -3.03 -8.40
C ASN A 213 7.12 -3.87 -9.63
N ILE A 214 6.61 -3.21 -10.66
CA ILE A 214 6.10 -3.83 -11.89
C ILE A 214 7.20 -4.57 -12.66
N PRO A 215 8.39 -3.99 -12.93
CA PRO A 215 9.44 -4.71 -13.63
C PRO A 215 9.87 -5.98 -12.90
N ARG A 216 9.86 -5.99 -11.57
CA ARG A 216 10.27 -7.14 -10.77
C ARG A 216 9.29 -8.30 -10.92
N TYR A 217 7.99 -8.10 -10.70
CA TYR A 217 7.05 -9.20 -10.78
C TYR A 217 6.89 -9.74 -12.21
N ILE A 218 6.96 -8.88 -13.25
CA ILE A 218 6.93 -9.32 -14.64
C ILE A 218 8.15 -10.18 -14.97
N ASN A 219 9.32 -9.80 -14.46
CA ASN A 219 10.51 -10.61 -14.62
C ASN A 219 10.42 -11.97 -13.91
N GLN A 220 9.90 -11.99 -12.69
CA GLN A 220 9.65 -13.22 -11.94
C GLN A 220 8.65 -14.13 -12.66
N LEU A 221 7.59 -13.56 -13.25
CA LEU A 221 6.64 -14.26 -14.07
C LEU A 221 7.29 -14.90 -15.30
N ARG A 222 8.13 -14.13 -16.03
CA ARG A 222 8.89 -14.64 -17.18
C ARG A 222 9.80 -15.82 -16.81
N GLU A 223 10.25 -15.90 -15.57
CA GLU A 223 11.10 -16.97 -15.04
C GLU A 223 10.30 -18.14 -14.45
N GLY A 224 8.96 -18.13 -14.55
CA GLY A 224 8.10 -19.14 -13.95
C GLY A 224 7.99 -19.05 -12.41
N LYS A 225 8.50 -17.99 -11.80
CA LYS A 225 8.47 -17.74 -10.36
C LYS A 225 7.17 -17.05 -9.94
N TYR A 226 6.05 -17.73 -10.14
CA TYR A 226 4.72 -17.14 -9.94
C TYR A 226 4.44 -16.79 -8.47
N LYS A 227 4.91 -17.62 -7.53
CA LYS A 227 4.76 -17.35 -6.08
C LYS A 227 5.47 -16.06 -5.66
N GLU A 228 6.70 -15.89 -6.09
CA GLU A 228 7.50 -14.69 -5.82
C GLU A 228 6.90 -13.45 -6.49
N ALA A 229 6.30 -13.60 -7.68
CA ALA A 229 5.61 -12.52 -8.36
C ALA A 229 4.41 -12.02 -7.53
N VAL A 230 3.58 -12.92 -7.02
CA VAL A 230 2.46 -12.57 -6.11
C VAL A 230 2.97 -11.91 -4.84
N GLN A 231 4.02 -12.45 -4.21
CA GLN A 231 4.63 -11.84 -3.01
C GLN A 231 5.14 -10.42 -3.30
N THR A 232 5.77 -10.19 -4.47
CA THR A 232 6.23 -8.86 -4.88
C THR A 232 5.06 -7.88 -5.04
N ILE A 233 3.94 -8.31 -5.62
CA ILE A 233 2.74 -7.48 -5.72
C ILE A 233 2.17 -7.18 -4.34
N ARG A 234 2.06 -8.19 -3.45
CA ARG A 234 1.51 -8.05 -2.09
C ARG A 234 2.35 -7.21 -1.13
N LEU A 235 3.60 -6.93 -1.47
CA LEU A 235 4.37 -5.91 -0.72
C LEU A 235 3.75 -4.51 -0.82
N ARG A 236 2.89 -4.28 -1.82
CA ARG A 236 2.31 -2.96 -2.13
C ARG A 236 0.79 -2.97 -2.32
N ASN A 237 0.22 -4.12 -2.68
CA ASN A 237 -1.18 -4.27 -3.00
C ASN A 237 -1.71 -5.60 -2.43
N PRO A 238 -2.56 -5.58 -1.40
CA PRO A 238 -3.13 -6.79 -0.80
C PRO A 238 -4.26 -7.41 -1.60
N LEU A 239 -4.78 -6.70 -2.63
CA LEU A 239 -5.94 -7.07 -3.44
C LEU A 239 -5.56 -7.26 -4.93
N PRO A 240 -4.58 -8.15 -5.28
CA PRO A 240 -4.15 -8.34 -6.66
C PRO A 240 -5.22 -8.90 -7.59
N LEU A 241 -6.12 -9.77 -7.11
CA LEU A 241 -7.23 -10.36 -7.88
C LEU A 241 -8.27 -9.32 -8.27
N ALA A 242 -8.77 -8.55 -7.30
CA ALA A 242 -9.72 -7.47 -7.54
C ALA A 242 -9.11 -6.37 -8.40
N CYS A 243 -7.93 -5.89 -8.02
CA CYS A 243 -7.20 -4.87 -8.78
C CYS A 243 -6.85 -5.33 -10.21
N GLY A 244 -6.57 -6.63 -10.42
CA GLY A 244 -6.33 -7.21 -11.74
C GLY A 244 -7.55 -7.18 -12.67
N ARG A 245 -8.76 -7.06 -12.11
CA ARG A 245 -10.02 -7.04 -12.85
C ARG A 245 -10.59 -5.64 -13.09
N VAL A 246 -10.36 -4.72 -12.14
CA VAL A 246 -11.06 -3.41 -12.15
C VAL A 246 -10.13 -2.21 -12.29
N CYS A 247 -8.82 -2.40 -12.26
CA CYS A 247 -7.87 -1.30 -12.41
C CYS A 247 -7.84 -0.78 -13.86
N PRO A 248 -7.97 0.55 -14.08
CA PRO A 248 -7.82 1.14 -15.41
C PRO A 248 -6.37 1.24 -15.88
N HIS A 249 -5.45 0.59 -15.18
CA HIS A 249 -4.02 0.39 -15.48
C HIS A 249 -3.24 1.61 -16.01
N PRO A 250 -3.19 2.74 -15.28
CA PRO A 250 -2.44 3.93 -15.72
C PRO A 250 -0.95 3.65 -15.96
N CYS A 251 -0.43 2.57 -15.41
CA CYS A 251 0.93 2.08 -15.68
C CYS A 251 1.17 1.66 -17.13
N GLU A 252 0.15 1.19 -17.84
CA GLU A 252 0.22 0.83 -19.25
C GLU A 252 0.24 2.08 -20.14
N THR A 253 -0.50 3.13 -19.76
CA THR A 253 -0.47 4.43 -20.46
C THR A 253 0.94 5.03 -20.47
N GLU A 254 1.69 4.86 -19.38
CA GLU A 254 3.06 5.36 -19.25
C GLU A 254 4.13 4.32 -19.60
N CYS A 255 3.73 3.22 -20.23
CA CYS A 255 4.67 2.17 -20.62
C CYS A 255 5.56 2.63 -21.78
N ARG A 256 6.89 2.60 -21.58
CA ARG A 256 7.86 2.99 -22.62
C ARG A 256 7.75 2.16 -23.89
N ARG A 257 7.40 0.88 -23.76
CA ARG A 257 7.22 0.04 -24.94
C ARG A 257 6.13 0.59 -25.88
N GLY A 258 5.08 1.17 -25.31
CA GLY A 258 4.04 1.81 -26.10
C GLY A 258 4.49 3.02 -26.95
N ILE A 259 5.78 3.43 -26.90
CA ILE A 259 6.38 4.38 -27.85
C ILE A 259 6.77 3.68 -29.14
N GLU A 260 7.20 2.42 -29.03
CA GLU A 260 7.65 1.59 -30.18
C GLU A 260 6.48 0.84 -30.84
N ASP A 261 5.65 0.18 -30.00
CA ASP A 261 4.51 -0.61 -30.45
C ASP A 261 3.36 -0.56 -29.40
N GLU A 262 2.96 -1.69 -28.83
CA GLU A 262 1.93 -1.77 -27.80
C GLU A 262 2.53 -1.79 -26.39
N PRO A 263 1.85 -1.18 -25.39
CA PRO A 263 2.24 -1.31 -24.00
C PRO A 263 2.29 -2.77 -23.56
N VAL A 264 3.17 -3.08 -22.61
CA VAL A 264 3.14 -4.38 -21.93
C VAL A 264 1.80 -4.52 -21.21
N SER A 265 1.10 -5.64 -21.37
CA SER A 265 -0.19 -5.95 -20.71
C SER A 265 0.01 -6.19 -19.19
N ILE A 266 0.43 -5.15 -18.48
CA ILE A 266 0.87 -5.18 -17.08
C ILE A 266 -0.26 -5.69 -16.16
N ASN A 267 -1.48 -5.20 -16.39
CA ASN A 267 -2.63 -5.55 -15.58
C ASN A 267 -3.06 -7.01 -15.78
N GLN A 268 -3.05 -7.50 -17.02
CA GLN A 268 -3.38 -8.89 -17.33
C GLN A 268 -2.34 -9.86 -16.76
N LEU A 269 -1.06 -9.50 -16.81
CA LEU A 269 0.01 -10.29 -16.19
C LEU A 269 -0.13 -10.34 -14.67
N LYS A 270 -0.53 -9.24 -14.03
CA LYS A 270 -0.86 -9.20 -12.60
C LYS A 270 -2.05 -10.10 -12.29
N ARG A 271 -3.13 -10.02 -13.08
CA ARG A 271 -4.30 -10.87 -12.95
C ARG A 271 -3.93 -12.34 -13.08
N PHE A 272 -3.13 -12.70 -14.08
CA PHE A 272 -2.69 -14.06 -14.32
C PHE A 272 -2.03 -14.69 -13.08
N VAL A 273 -1.05 -14.02 -12.48
CA VAL A 273 -0.34 -14.61 -11.31
C VAL A 273 -1.23 -14.67 -10.08
N ALA A 274 -2.16 -13.72 -9.92
CA ALA A 274 -3.12 -13.75 -8.83
C ALA A 274 -4.15 -14.89 -9.01
N ASP A 275 -4.65 -15.09 -10.23
CA ASP A 275 -5.54 -16.22 -10.57
C ASP A 275 -4.81 -17.57 -10.44
N TYR A 276 -3.52 -17.64 -10.79
CA TYR A 276 -2.70 -18.85 -10.59
C TYR A 276 -2.67 -19.26 -9.11
N GLU A 277 -2.47 -18.33 -8.19
CA GLU A 277 -2.49 -18.63 -6.76
C GLU A 277 -3.87 -19.12 -6.32
N MET A 278 -4.94 -18.39 -6.67
CA MET A 278 -6.30 -18.78 -6.30
C MET A 278 -6.67 -20.17 -6.83
N ASN A 279 -6.34 -20.46 -8.10
CA ASN A 279 -6.65 -21.72 -8.76
C ASN A 279 -5.80 -22.88 -8.22
N SER A 280 -4.63 -22.63 -7.64
CA SER A 280 -3.83 -23.65 -6.97
C SER A 280 -4.48 -24.17 -5.69
N GLY A 281 -5.50 -23.49 -5.17
CA GLY A 281 -6.16 -23.82 -3.89
C GLY A 281 -5.30 -23.59 -2.66
N SER A 282 -4.05 -23.17 -2.82
CA SER A 282 -3.09 -22.95 -1.73
C SER A 282 -2.64 -21.51 -1.67
N ARG A 283 -2.85 -20.87 -0.51
CA ARG A 283 -2.39 -19.50 -0.29
C ARG A 283 -0.89 -19.44 -0.06
N ILE A 284 -0.26 -18.48 -0.67
CA ILE A 284 1.14 -18.14 -0.43
C ILE A 284 1.23 -17.50 0.96
N PRO A 285 2.05 -18.04 1.90
CA PRO A 285 2.19 -17.49 3.24
C PRO A 285 2.61 -16.01 3.24
N ILE A 286 1.98 -15.25 4.12
CA ILE A 286 2.26 -13.83 4.31
C ILE A 286 2.94 -13.65 5.67
N LYS A 287 4.20 -13.20 5.66
CA LYS A 287 4.95 -12.93 6.88
C LYS A 287 4.46 -11.64 7.54
N CYS A 288 4.30 -11.68 8.87
CA CYS A 288 4.02 -10.51 9.70
C CYS A 288 5.17 -10.27 10.70
N ALA A 289 5.36 -9.03 11.08
CA ALA A 289 6.25 -8.65 12.17
C ALA A 289 5.70 -9.11 13.52
N PRO A 290 6.53 -9.20 14.56
CA PRO A 290 6.08 -9.49 15.94
C PRO A 290 5.02 -8.50 16.41
N ASP A 291 4.15 -8.95 17.31
CA ASP A 291 3.08 -8.13 17.86
C ASP A 291 3.64 -6.94 18.67
N THR A 292 3.13 -5.74 18.38
CA THR A 292 3.51 -4.49 19.05
C THR A 292 2.64 -4.14 20.26
N GLY A 293 1.57 -4.90 20.51
CA GLY A 293 0.58 -4.60 21.53
C GLY A 293 -0.31 -3.38 21.22
N LYS A 294 -0.17 -2.74 20.05
CA LYS A 294 -0.98 -1.59 19.62
C LYS A 294 -2.21 -2.05 18.87
N LYS A 295 -3.35 -1.38 19.12
CA LYS A 295 -4.67 -1.76 18.59
C LYS A 295 -5.29 -0.61 17.81
N ILE A 296 -5.70 -0.84 16.58
CA ILE A 296 -6.26 0.17 15.67
C ILE A 296 -7.66 -0.24 15.23
N ALA A 297 -8.62 0.69 15.29
CA ALA A 297 -9.94 0.53 14.72
C ALA A 297 -9.93 1.01 13.25
N VAL A 298 -10.36 0.14 12.36
CA VAL A 298 -10.53 0.45 10.94
C VAL A 298 -12.01 0.49 10.63
N VAL A 299 -12.56 1.68 10.44
CA VAL A 299 -13.96 1.92 10.13
C VAL A 299 -14.14 1.95 8.61
N GLY A 300 -14.89 0.97 8.10
CA GLY A 300 -15.09 0.73 6.68
C GLY A 300 -14.23 -0.41 6.12
N GLY A 301 -14.89 -1.47 5.63
CA GLY A 301 -14.27 -2.67 5.06
C GLY A 301 -14.09 -2.61 3.54
N GLY A 302 -14.02 -1.42 2.95
CA GLY A 302 -13.70 -1.19 1.55
C GLY A 302 -12.21 -1.36 1.23
N PRO A 303 -11.77 -1.15 -0.03
CA PRO A 303 -10.37 -1.38 -0.44
C PRO A 303 -9.36 -0.57 0.36
N SER A 304 -9.69 0.64 0.79
CA SER A 304 -8.85 1.49 1.62
C SER A 304 -8.67 0.89 3.02
N GLY A 305 -9.78 0.50 3.69
CA GLY A 305 -9.75 -0.09 5.04
C GLY A 305 -9.08 -1.47 5.05
N LEU A 306 -9.43 -2.34 4.09
CA LEU A 306 -8.77 -3.65 3.93
C LEU A 306 -7.25 -3.51 3.72
N SER A 307 -6.83 -2.52 2.92
CA SER A 307 -5.42 -2.23 2.71
C SER A 307 -4.74 -1.72 3.98
N CYS A 308 -5.37 -0.78 4.69
CA CYS A 308 -4.85 -0.24 5.94
C CYS A 308 -4.68 -1.34 7.00
N ALA A 309 -5.73 -2.14 7.23
CA ALA A 309 -5.70 -3.26 8.18
C ALA A 309 -4.62 -4.30 7.84
N PHE A 310 -4.51 -4.66 6.55
CA PHE A 310 -3.49 -5.57 6.06
C PHE A 310 -2.07 -5.09 6.39
N PHE A 311 -1.76 -3.84 6.08
CA PHE A 311 -0.42 -3.30 6.29
C PHE A 311 -0.12 -3.09 7.77
N LEU A 312 -1.09 -2.63 8.57
CA LEU A 312 -0.96 -2.53 10.03
C LEU A 312 -0.67 -3.90 10.65
N ARG A 313 -1.42 -4.94 10.25
CA ARG A 313 -1.20 -6.29 10.78
C ARG A 313 0.17 -6.84 10.37
N ARG A 314 0.62 -6.57 9.15
CA ARG A 314 1.93 -7.01 8.68
C ARG A 314 3.11 -6.40 9.41
N ILE A 315 2.95 -5.20 9.95
CA ILE A 315 3.98 -4.53 10.77
C ILE A 315 3.78 -4.76 12.28
N GLY A 316 2.92 -5.72 12.64
CA GLY A 316 2.76 -6.22 14.00
C GLY A 316 1.66 -5.54 14.82
N HIS A 317 0.88 -4.61 14.25
CA HIS A 317 -0.25 -4.03 14.97
C HIS A 317 -1.50 -4.89 14.87
N GLN A 318 -2.35 -4.88 15.89
CA GLN A 318 -3.70 -5.42 15.81
C GLN A 318 -4.59 -4.40 15.09
N ALA A 319 -5.30 -4.83 14.05
CA ALA A 319 -6.26 -4.01 13.32
C ALA A 319 -7.60 -4.75 13.26
N ASP A 320 -8.67 -4.12 13.76
CA ASP A 320 -10.02 -4.68 13.74
C ASP A 320 -10.89 -3.83 12.81
N ILE A 321 -11.64 -4.48 11.91
CA ILE A 321 -12.47 -3.81 10.89
C ILE A 321 -13.92 -3.75 11.34
N PHE A 322 -14.52 -2.56 11.28
CA PHE A 322 -15.93 -2.29 11.54
C PHE A 322 -16.62 -1.89 10.23
N GLU A 323 -17.67 -2.61 9.85
CA GLU A 323 -18.36 -2.44 8.56
C GLU A 323 -19.87 -2.33 8.76
N ALA A 324 -20.46 -1.29 8.17
CA ALA A 324 -21.90 -1.07 8.25
C ALA A 324 -22.69 -2.10 7.43
N MET A 325 -22.12 -2.54 6.32
CA MET A 325 -22.74 -3.50 5.41
C MET A 325 -22.61 -4.96 5.90
N PRO A 326 -23.46 -5.87 5.39
CA PRO A 326 -23.42 -7.30 5.76
C PRO A 326 -22.10 -8.01 5.50
N LYS A 327 -21.32 -7.54 4.52
CA LYS A 327 -20.05 -8.16 4.11
C LYS A 327 -19.02 -7.10 3.77
N LEU A 328 -17.76 -7.42 4.01
CA LEU A 328 -16.63 -6.59 3.60
C LEU A 328 -16.52 -6.48 2.08
N GLY A 329 -15.85 -5.44 1.62
CA GLY A 329 -15.51 -5.20 0.21
C GLY A 329 -15.89 -3.81 -0.28
N GLY A 330 -16.77 -3.08 0.42
CA GLY A 330 -17.20 -1.74 0.00
C GLY A 330 -17.66 -1.70 -1.45
N MET A 331 -17.25 -0.68 -2.22
CA MET A 331 -17.63 -0.55 -3.63
C MET A 331 -17.16 -1.71 -4.53
N LEU A 332 -16.14 -2.48 -4.16
CA LEU A 332 -15.78 -3.72 -4.88
C LEU A 332 -16.90 -4.76 -4.83
N ARG A 333 -17.70 -4.76 -3.77
CA ARG A 333 -18.81 -5.68 -3.61
C ARG A 333 -20.13 -5.10 -4.08
N TYR A 334 -20.42 -3.89 -3.68
CA TYR A 334 -21.77 -3.32 -3.80
C TYR A 334 -21.93 -2.40 -5.03
N GLY A 335 -20.84 -1.79 -5.50
CA GLY A 335 -20.86 -0.90 -6.66
C GLY A 335 -20.42 -1.58 -7.96
N ILE A 336 -19.42 -2.48 -7.90
CA ILE A 336 -18.91 -3.14 -9.11
C ILE A 336 -19.72 -4.42 -9.39
N PRO A 337 -20.28 -4.58 -10.61
CA PRO A 337 -21.12 -5.72 -10.95
C PRO A 337 -20.37 -7.08 -10.92
N GLU A 338 -21.13 -8.16 -10.77
CA GLU A 338 -20.62 -9.55 -10.71
C GLU A 338 -19.83 -9.93 -11.96
N TYR A 339 -20.24 -9.50 -13.14
CA TYR A 339 -19.58 -9.85 -14.41
C TYR A 339 -18.19 -9.22 -14.56
N ARG A 340 -17.91 -8.08 -13.86
CA ARG A 340 -16.59 -7.47 -13.81
C ARG A 340 -15.72 -8.03 -12.67
N LEU A 341 -16.34 -8.21 -11.51
CA LEU A 341 -15.66 -8.73 -10.32
C LEU A 341 -16.52 -9.80 -9.63
N PRO A 342 -16.33 -11.09 -9.95
CA PRO A 342 -17.04 -12.17 -9.29
C PRO A 342 -16.83 -12.15 -7.78
N LYS A 343 -17.91 -12.18 -7.02
CA LYS A 343 -17.84 -12.05 -5.55
C LYS A 343 -17.10 -13.18 -4.88
N LYS A 344 -17.13 -14.38 -5.48
CA LYS A 344 -16.30 -15.53 -5.05
C LYS A 344 -14.80 -15.19 -5.07
N VAL A 345 -14.34 -14.46 -6.08
CA VAL A 345 -12.94 -14.03 -6.20
C VAL A 345 -12.60 -13.00 -5.12
N LEU A 346 -13.50 -12.04 -4.90
CA LEU A 346 -13.36 -11.03 -3.85
C LEU A 346 -13.36 -11.66 -2.45
N ASP A 347 -14.27 -12.61 -2.19
CA ASP A 347 -14.36 -13.32 -0.91
C ASP A 347 -13.07 -14.10 -0.61
N TRP A 348 -12.51 -14.77 -1.62
CA TRP A 348 -11.24 -15.47 -1.46
C TRP A 348 -10.13 -14.50 -1.07
N GLU A 349 -10.06 -13.33 -1.70
CA GLU A 349 -9.01 -12.34 -1.44
C GLU A 349 -9.17 -11.70 -0.05
N ILE A 350 -10.39 -11.31 0.32
CA ILE A 350 -10.69 -10.77 1.66
C ILE A 350 -10.36 -11.79 2.76
N GLN A 351 -10.75 -13.06 2.57
CA GLN A 351 -10.43 -14.10 3.54
C GLN A 351 -8.92 -14.22 3.77
N GLY A 352 -8.10 -14.10 2.72
CA GLY A 352 -6.64 -14.10 2.88
C GLY A 352 -6.07 -12.92 3.66
N ILE A 353 -6.79 -11.81 3.73
CA ILE A 353 -6.47 -10.68 4.61
C ILE A 353 -6.87 -11.00 6.05
N LEU A 354 -8.08 -11.55 6.25
CA LEU A 354 -8.59 -11.92 7.58
C LEU A 354 -7.79 -13.05 8.23
N ASP A 355 -7.27 -13.98 7.43
CA ASP A 355 -6.41 -15.09 7.89
C ASP A 355 -5.12 -14.63 8.59
N LEU A 356 -4.76 -13.36 8.47
CA LEU A 356 -3.67 -12.75 9.25
C LEU A 356 -4.03 -12.48 10.73
N GLY A 357 -5.25 -12.84 11.15
CA GLY A 357 -5.76 -12.59 12.50
C GLY A 357 -6.47 -11.24 12.64
N ILE A 358 -6.87 -10.61 11.53
CA ILE A 358 -7.68 -9.40 11.52
C ILE A 358 -9.15 -9.77 11.82
N LYS A 359 -9.72 -9.18 12.87
CA LYS A 359 -11.14 -9.37 13.19
C LYS A 359 -11.99 -8.40 12.37
N SER A 360 -13.19 -8.83 12.00
CA SER A 360 -14.18 -7.99 11.32
C SER A 360 -15.54 -8.08 11.99
N PHE A 361 -16.17 -6.93 12.13
CA PHE A 361 -17.51 -6.76 12.70
C PHE A 361 -18.37 -6.11 11.63
N CYS A 362 -19.27 -6.89 11.04
CA CYS A 362 -20.22 -6.42 10.03
C CYS A 362 -21.56 -6.06 10.68
N HIS A 363 -22.43 -5.33 9.95
CA HIS A 363 -23.71 -4.80 10.43
C HIS A 363 -23.56 -3.84 11.62
N VAL A 364 -22.45 -3.08 11.68
CA VAL A 364 -22.23 -2.08 12.72
C VAL A 364 -21.84 -0.74 12.09
N LYS A 365 -22.72 0.25 12.23
CA LYS A 365 -22.56 1.58 11.63
C LYS A 365 -21.94 2.55 12.64
N PHE A 366 -20.79 3.11 12.27
CA PHE A 366 -20.09 4.13 13.05
C PHE A 366 -20.95 5.41 13.18
N GLY A 367 -21.00 5.95 14.39
CA GLY A 367 -21.86 7.08 14.75
C GLY A 367 -23.28 6.65 15.23
N VAL A 368 -23.73 5.44 14.89
CA VAL A 368 -25.05 4.91 15.27
C VAL A 368 -24.93 3.80 16.31
N ASP A 369 -24.28 2.68 15.95
CA ASP A 369 -24.16 1.50 16.82
C ASP A 369 -22.97 1.63 17.78
N PHE A 370 -21.95 2.33 17.38
CA PHE A 370 -20.76 2.63 18.19
C PHE A 370 -20.17 3.97 17.73
N GLY A 371 -19.35 4.58 18.58
CA GLY A 371 -18.73 5.88 18.30
C GLY A 371 -17.28 5.94 18.73
N LEU A 372 -16.67 7.10 18.53
CA LEU A 372 -15.26 7.37 18.88
C LEU A 372 -14.97 7.06 20.35
N GLY A 373 -15.89 7.43 21.26
CA GLY A 373 -15.73 7.19 22.70
C GLY A 373 -15.68 5.72 23.06
N SER A 374 -16.54 4.90 22.47
CA SER A 374 -16.55 3.46 22.71
C SER A 374 -15.29 2.78 22.17
N LEU A 375 -14.76 3.23 21.04
CA LEU A 375 -13.49 2.74 20.52
C LEU A 375 -12.32 3.06 21.47
N MET A 376 -12.22 4.30 21.95
CA MET A 376 -11.16 4.69 22.88
C MET A 376 -11.27 3.95 24.21
N ALA A 377 -12.49 3.77 24.73
CA ALA A 377 -12.75 2.98 25.94
C ALA A 377 -12.41 1.49 25.77
N ALA A 378 -12.55 0.93 24.56
CA ALA A 378 -12.14 -0.43 24.20
C ALA A 378 -10.63 -0.58 23.98
N GLY A 379 -9.83 0.47 24.21
CA GLY A 379 -8.37 0.46 24.17
C GLY A 379 -7.78 0.58 22.76
N TYR A 380 -8.54 1.09 21.77
CA TYR A 380 -7.96 1.41 20.48
C TYR A 380 -7.08 2.67 20.58
N ASN A 381 -5.88 2.60 20.02
CA ASN A 381 -4.87 3.65 20.09
C ASN A 381 -4.97 4.67 18.96
N ALA A 382 -5.57 4.28 17.83
CA ALA A 382 -5.84 5.12 16.66
C ALA A 382 -7.06 4.61 15.90
N VAL A 383 -7.65 5.47 15.06
CA VAL A 383 -8.81 5.16 14.24
C VAL A 383 -8.51 5.51 12.78
N PHE A 384 -8.79 4.59 11.88
CA PHE A 384 -8.78 4.84 10.45
C PHE A 384 -10.22 4.94 9.94
N LEU A 385 -10.58 6.06 9.32
CA LEU A 385 -11.89 6.28 8.71
C LEU A 385 -11.82 6.07 7.19
N GLY A 386 -12.29 4.94 6.72
CA GLY A 386 -12.37 4.56 5.31
C GLY A 386 -13.81 4.29 4.88
N VAL A 387 -14.75 5.13 5.30
CA VAL A 387 -16.20 4.96 5.10
C VAL A 387 -16.65 5.01 3.64
N GLY A 388 -15.80 5.50 2.71
CA GLY A 388 -16.10 5.56 1.28
C GLY A 388 -17.02 6.72 0.89
N ALA A 389 -17.65 6.60 -0.30
CA ALA A 389 -18.60 7.57 -0.84
C ALA A 389 -19.86 6.81 -1.31
N TRP A 390 -20.94 6.93 -0.56
CA TRP A 390 -22.17 6.13 -0.73
C TRP A 390 -23.38 6.97 -1.12
N GLU A 391 -23.32 8.30 -0.95
CA GLU A 391 -24.42 9.20 -1.26
C GLU A 391 -24.38 9.58 -2.74
N ASP A 392 -25.38 9.15 -3.49
CA ASP A 392 -25.54 9.54 -4.89
C ASP A 392 -26.04 10.98 -5.02
N PHE A 393 -25.58 11.68 -6.06
CA PHE A 393 -26.15 12.97 -6.43
C PHE A 393 -27.45 12.78 -7.20
N SER A 394 -28.49 13.52 -6.79
CA SER A 394 -29.74 13.61 -7.51
C SER A 394 -29.60 14.53 -8.75
N LEU A 395 -30.44 14.34 -9.76
CA LEU A 395 -30.50 15.23 -10.93
C LEU A 395 -31.09 16.60 -10.56
N GLY A 396 -31.91 16.66 -9.52
CA GLY A 396 -32.59 17.87 -9.08
C GLY A 396 -33.67 18.33 -10.07
N ILE A 397 -34.28 17.40 -10.78
CA ILE A 397 -35.32 17.69 -11.79
C ILE A 397 -36.69 17.18 -11.36
N GLU A 398 -37.72 17.77 -11.91
CA GLU A 398 -39.12 17.35 -11.66
C GLU A 398 -39.34 15.90 -12.11
N GLY A 399 -40.05 15.11 -11.29
CA GLY A 399 -40.35 13.71 -11.56
C GLY A 399 -39.28 12.70 -11.19
N GLU A 400 -38.18 13.13 -10.57
CA GLU A 400 -37.09 12.23 -10.15
C GLU A 400 -37.51 11.22 -9.05
N ASN A 401 -38.63 11.44 -8.40
CA ASN A 401 -39.25 10.60 -7.37
C ASN A 401 -40.27 9.59 -7.89
N LEU A 402 -40.49 9.51 -9.21
CA LEU A 402 -41.44 8.56 -9.81
C LEU A 402 -40.97 7.10 -9.66
N ASP A 403 -41.93 6.16 -9.62
CA ASP A 403 -41.66 4.72 -9.64
C ASP A 403 -40.96 4.34 -10.96
N GLY A 404 -39.76 3.82 -10.87
CA GLY A 404 -38.85 3.57 -11.98
C GLY A 404 -37.61 4.49 -11.99
N CYS A 405 -37.55 5.50 -11.11
CA CYS A 405 -36.33 6.30 -10.91
C CYS A 405 -35.45 5.72 -9.82
N TYR A 406 -34.15 5.65 -10.10
CA TYR A 406 -33.14 5.16 -9.17
C TYR A 406 -31.86 6.02 -9.27
N THR A 407 -31.07 6.01 -8.20
CA THR A 407 -29.69 6.50 -8.27
C THR A 407 -28.72 5.35 -8.51
N GLY A 408 -27.56 5.65 -9.09
CA GLY A 408 -26.66 4.64 -9.64
C GLY A 408 -26.12 3.66 -8.61
N ILE A 409 -25.60 4.15 -7.49
CA ILE A 409 -25.07 3.27 -6.43
C ILE A 409 -26.21 2.53 -5.71
N ASN A 410 -27.31 3.19 -5.43
CA ASN A 410 -28.48 2.52 -4.84
C ASN A 410 -28.95 1.34 -5.71
N PHE A 411 -29.07 1.55 -7.03
CA PHE A 411 -29.42 0.50 -7.97
C PHE A 411 -28.42 -0.67 -7.92
N LEU A 412 -27.12 -0.40 -8.07
CA LEU A 412 -26.08 -1.44 -8.07
C LEU A 412 -25.99 -2.16 -6.72
N GLN A 413 -26.14 -1.46 -5.62
CA GLN A 413 -26.15 -2.01 -4.26
C GLN A 413 -27.31 -2.98 -4.06
N ARG A 414 -28.55 -2.62 -4.47
CA ARG A 414 -29.73 -3.48 -4.37
C ARG A 414 -29.57 -4.74 -5.20
N ILE A 415 -29.08 -4.63 -6.45
CA ILE A 415 -28.80 -5.78 -7.31
C ILE A 415 -27.72 -6.67 -6.70
N SER A 416 -26.62 -6.09 -6.22
CA SER A 416 -25.53 -6.84 -5.59
C SER A 416 -25.96 -7.50 -4.27
N GLY A 417 -26.96 -6.92 -3.58
CA GLY A 417 -27.61 -7.49 -2.40
C GLY A 417 -28.59 -8.63 -2.71
N GLY A 418 -28.84 -8.91 -3.99
CA GLY A 418 -29.79 -9.93 -4.43
C GLY A 418 -31.25 -9.50 -4.40
N GLU A 419 -31.51 -8.20 -4.28
CA GLU A 419 -32.86 -7.66 -4.29
C GLU A 419 -33.46 -7.76 -5.70
N LYS A 420 -34.71 -8.21 -5.78
CA LYS A 420 -35.49 -8.22 -7.03
C LYS A 420 -36.11 -6.84 -7.26
N ILE A 421 -35.48 -6.05 -8.09
CA ILE A 421 -36.01 -4.76 -8.54
C ILE A 421 -37.05 -5.02 -9.64
N LYS A 422 -38.16 -4.27 -9.61
CA LYS A 422 -39.12 -4.30 -10.70
C LYS A 422 -38.52 -3.59 -11.91
N LEU A 423 -38.26 -4.35 -12.95
CA LEU A 423 -37.67 -3.86 -14.19
C LEU A 423 -38.74 -3.42 -15.18
N GLY A 424 -38.48 -2.33 -15.92
CA GLY A 424 -39.15 -1.96 -17.15
C GLY A 424 -38.61 -2.72 -18.36
N ARG A 425 -39.00 -2.29 -19.55
CA ARG A 425 -38.44 -2.82 -20.81
C ARG A 425 -37.33 -1.94 -21.37
N THR A 426 -37.37 -0.64 -21.03
CA THR A 426 -36.47 0.38 -21.56
C THR A 426 -35.93 1.25 -20.42
N ALA A 427 -34.65 1.65 -20.48
CA ALA A 427 -34.07 2.49 -19.45
C ALA A 427 -33.18 3.59 -20.03
N ALA A 428 -33.16 4.74 -19.35
CA ALA A 428 -32.16 5.79 -19.56
C ALA A 428 -31.23 5.88 -18.35
N VAL A 429 -29.93 5.71 -18.58
CA VAL A 429 -28.90 5.92 -17.57
C VAL A 429 -28.23 7.26 -17.83
N VAL A 430 -28.39 8.19 -16.88
CA VAL A 430 -27.86 9.55 -16.99
C VAL A 430 -26.47 9.62 -16.37
N GLY A 431 -25.47 9.84 -17.20
CA GLY A 431 -24.08 9.95 -16.77
C GLY A 431 -23.10 9.45 -17.82
N GLY A 432 -21.82 9.72 -17.62
CA GLY A 432 -20.74 9.29 -18.53
C GLY A 432 -19.55 8.66 -17.79
N GLY A 433 -19.70 8.35 -16.50
CA GLY A 433 -18.68 7.73 -15.67
C GLY A 433 -18.78 6.20 -15.62
N ASN A 434 -17.82 5.55 -14.94
CA ASN A 434 -17.82 4.08 -14.80
C ASN A 434 -19.09 3.56 -14.13
N THR A 435 -19.66 4.28 -13.15
CA THR A 435 -20.93 3.90 -12.49
C THR A 435 -22.09 3.85 -13.50
N ALA A 436 -22.17 4.84 -14.39
CA ALA A 436 -23.20 4.86 -15.43
C ALA A 436 -23.07 3.66 -16.39
N VAL A 437 -21.84 3.38 -16.82
CA VAL A 437 -21.52 2.20 -17.66
C VAL A 437 -21.91 0.90 -16.95
N ASP A 438 -21.55 0.76 -15.66
CA ASP A 438 -21.88 -0.41 -14.86
C ASP A 438 -23.39 -0.59 -14.69
N CYS A 439 -24.14 0.50 -14.48
CA CYS A 439 -25.62 0.47 -14.44
C CYS A 439 -26.21 0.02 -15.78
N ALA A 440 -25.79 0.64 -16.88
CA ALA A 440 -26.33 0.36 -18.21
C ALA A 440 -26.08 -1.10 -18.64
N ARG A 441 -24.85 -1.58 -18.45
CA ARG A 441 -24.47 -2.97 -18.77
C ARG A 441 -25.17 -3.98 -17.85
N THR A 442 -25.45 -3.60 -16.59
CA THR A 442 -26.21 -4.44 -15.66
C THR A 442 -27.65 -4.56 -16.09
N LEU A 443 -28.31 -3.47 -16.51
CA LEU A 443 -29.69 -3.47 -16.99
C LEU A 443 -29.87 -4.41 -18.19
N LEU A 444 -28.97 -4.38 -19.18
CA LEU A 444 -29.00 -5.34 -20.30
C LEU A 444 -28.92 -6.79 -19.83
N ARG A 445 -28.06 -7.09 -18.86
CA ARG A 445 -27.93 -8.45 -18.30
C ARG A 445 -29.12 -8.89 -17.47
N LEU A 446 -29.88 -7.94 -16.96
CA LEU A 446 -31.15 -8.20 -16.28
C LEU A 446 -32.32 -8.40 -17.28
N GLY A 447 -32.08 -8.24 -18.60
CA GLY A 447 -33.01 -8.58 -19.66
C GLY A 447 -33.86 -7.41 -20.18
N LEU A 448 -33.43 -6.15 -20.02
CA LEU A 448 -34.08 -5.03 -20.67
C LEU A 448 -33.88 -5.09 -22.20
N ASP A 449 -34.93 -4.74 -22.93
CA ASP A 449 -34.89 -4.75 -24.39
C ASP A 449 -34.00 -3.63 -24.95
N LYS A 450 -33.95 -2.48 -24.24
CA LYS A 450 -33.22 -1.31 -24.71
C LYS A 450 -32.71 -0.45 -23.56
N VAL A 451 -31.44 -0.06 -23.64
CA VAL A 451 -30.79 0.81 -22.65
C VAL A 451 -30.10 1.97 -23.35
N TYR A 452 -30.42 3.18 -22.91
CA TYR A 452 -29.81 4.42 -23.37
C TYR A 452 -28.82 4.96 -22.34
N MET A 453 -27.64 5.40 -22.78
CA MET A 453 -26.77 6.26 -21.95
C MET A 453 -26.93 7.71 -22.37
N VAL A 454 -27.49 8.54 -21.48
CA VAL A 454 -27.73 9.97 -21.72
C VAL A 454 -26.58 10.78 -21.12
N TYR A 455 -25.83 11.49 -21.95
CA TYR A 455 -24.67 12.22 -21.52
C TYR A 455 -24.61 13.64 -22.08
N ARG A 456 -24.41 14.63 -21.20
CA ARG A 456 -24.45 16.07 -21.54
C ARG A 456 -23.26 16.59 -22.39
N ARG A 457 -22.24 15.75 -22.64
CA ARG A 457 -21.07 16.05 -23.50
C ARG A 457 -20.97 14.99 -24.59
N THR A 458 -19.84 14.97 -25.28
CA THR A 458 -19.58 13.94 -26.29
C THR A 458 -18.81 12.73 -25.72
N ARG A 459 -18.62 11.70 -26.54
CA ARG A 459 -17.84 10.51 -26.20
C ARG A 459 -16.42 10.86 -25.71
N LYS A 460 -15.79 11.88 -26.30
CA LYS A 460 -14.43 12.32 -25.98
C LYS A 460 -14.30 12.83 -24.52
N GLU A 461 -15.33 13.44 -23.98
CA GLU A 461 -15.35 13.98 -22.63
C GLU A 461 -15.84 12.97 -21.58
N MET A 462 -16.18 11.73 -21.98
CA MET A 462 -16.59 10.70 -21.01
C MET A 462 -15.43 10.35 -20.07
N PRO A 463 -15.63 10.38 -18.73
CA PRO A 463 -14.60 9.98 -17.77
C PRO A 463 -14.51 8.46 -17.56
N ALA A 464 -15.42 7.67 -18.13
CA ALA A 464 -15.39 6.21 -18.04
C ALA A 464 -14.17 5.63 -18.76
N ASN A 465 -13.77 4.42 -18.36
CA ASN A 465 -12.68 3.70 -19.01
C ASN A 465 -13.07 3.37 -20.48
N GLU A 466 -12.19 3.69 -21.42
CA GLU A 466 -12.42 3.48 -22.85
C GLU A 466 -12.81 2.03 -23.18
N VAL A 467 -12.15 1.05 -22.56
CA VAL A 467 -12.46 -0.38 -22.77
C VAL A 467 -13.91 -0.70 -22.38
N GLU A 468 -14.43 -0.07 -21.32
CA GLU A 468 -15.80 -0.27 -20.84
C GLU A 468 -16.82 0.46 -21.74
N ILE A 469 -16.44 1.61 -22.30
CA ILE A 469 -17.28 2.34 -23.29
C ILE A 469 -17.44 1.49 -24.55
N VAL A 470 -16.34 1.02 -25.12
CA VAL A 470 -16.33 0.15 -26.30
C VAL A 470 -17.13 -1.14 -26.06
N ALA A 471 -16.96 -1.76 -24.90
CA ALA A 471 -17.72 -2.94 -24.52
C ALA A 471 -19.23 -2.65 -24.44
N SER A 472 -19.62 -1.46 -23.96
CA SER A 472 -21.02 -1.04 -23.88
C SER A 472 -21.64 -0.86 -25.29
N GLU A 473 -20.89 -0.26 -26.22
CA GLU A 473 -21.30 -0.10 -27.61
C GLU A 473 -21.52 -1.48 -28.28
N HIS A 474 -20.58 -2.41 -28.09
CA HIS A 474 -20.69 -3.78 -28.62
C HIS A 474 -21.85 -4.59 -28.01
N GLU A 475 -22.20 -4.32 -26.74
CA GLU A 475 -23.34 -4.96 -26.08
C GLU A 475 -24.69 -4.37 -26.51
N GLY A 476 -24.71 -3.30 -27.32
CA GLY A 476 -25.94 -2.71 -27.88
C GLY A 476 -26.54 -1.59 -27.03
N ILE A 477 -25.75 -0.97 -26.13
CA ILE A 477 -26.18 0.25 -25.44
C ILE A 477 -26.18 1.43 -26.41
N GLU A 478 -27.29 2.17 -26.49
CA GLU A 478 -27.41 3.35 -27.34
C GLU A 478 -26.96 4.60 -26.58
N PHE A 479 -26.06 5.39 -27.18
CA PHE A 479 -25.57 6.63 -26.58
C PHE A 479 -26.31 7.84 -27.12
N VAL A 480 -26.92 8.61 -26.20
CA VAL A 480 -27.54 9.90 -26.47
C VAL A 480 -26.60 11.00 -25.96
N PHE A 481 -25.71 11.44 -26.83
CA PHE A 481 -24.74 12.48 -26.49
C PHE A 481 -25.35 13.89 -26.62
N LEU A 482 -24.70 14.87 -25.97
CA LEU A 482 -25.13 16.26 -25.95
C LEU A 482 -26.59 16.40 -25.48
N ALA A 483 -26.95 15.67 -24.42
CA ALA A 483 -28.29 15.63 -23.86
C ALA A 483 -28.25 15.84 -22.34
N ALA A 484 -28.93 16.87 -21.87
CA ALA A 484 -29.05 17.17 -20.44
C ALA A 484 -30.50 16.98 -20.01
N PRO A 485 -30.79 16.05 -19.09
CA PRO A 485 -32.15 15.85 -18.56
C PRO A 485 -32.71 17.12 -17.93
N THR A 486 -34.01 17.36 -18.14
CA THR A 486 -34.76 18.49 -17.58
C THR A 486 -35.97 18.07 -16.75
N ARG A 487 -36.57 16.93 -17.09
CA ARG A 487 -37.78 16.43 -16.39
C ARG A 487 -37.94 14.93 -16.64
N VAL A 488 -38.48 14.21 -15.66
CA VAL A 488 -39.01 12.85 -15.85
C VAL A 488 -40.53 12.93 -15.88
N LYS A 489 -41.16 12.39 -16.93
CA LYS A 489 -42.63 12.35 -17.06
C LYS A 489 -43.13 10.98 -16.62
N GLY A 490 -44.24 10.99 -15.88
CA GLY A 490 -44.95 9.80 -15.41
C GLY A 490 -46.36 9.67 -15.97
N ASP A 491 -46.96 8.50 -15.74
CA ASP A 491 -48.36 8.24 -15.94
C ASP A 491 -49.18 8.59 -14.67
N ASP A 492 -50.52 8.43 -14.76
CA ASP A 492 -51.45 8.65 -13.64
C ASP A 492 -51.19 7.71 -12.43
N LYS A 493 -50.34 6.69 -12.58
CA LYS A 493 -49.92 5.74 -11.54
C LYS A 493 -48.52 6.04 -10.99
N ASN A 494 -48.03 7.24 -11.22
CA ASN A 494 -46.69 7.66 -10.80
C ASN A 494 -45.53 6.81 -11.38
N LYS A 495 -45.68 6.18 -12.55
CA LYS A 495 -44.62 5.41 -13.21
C LYS A 495 -43.95 6.22 -14.30
N VAL A 496 -42.65 6.06 -14.46
CA VAL A 496 -41.89 6.68 -15.54
C VAL A 496 -42.42 6.26 -16.91
N THR A 497 -42.57 7.22 -17.80
CA THR A 497 -42.96 7.02 -19.21
C THR A 497 -41.98 7.66 -20.19
N HIS A 498 -41.38 8.81 -19.83
CA HIS A 498 -40.40 9.50 -20.68
C HIS A 498 -39.37 10.25 -19.84
N LEU A 499 -38.18 10.37 -20.41
CA LEU A 499 -37.18 11.34 -19.98
C LEU A 499 -37.16 12.52 -20.95
N GLU A 500 -37.40 13.73 -20.47
CA GLU A 500 -37.26 14.96 -21.23
C GLU A 500 -35.82 15.50 -21.07
N TYR A 501 -35.21 15.91 -22.16
CA TYR A 501 -33.87 16.48 -22.14
C TYR A 501 -33.76 17.64 -23.14
N LEU A 502 -32.84 18.59 -22.84
CA LEU A 502 -32.39 19.61 -23.77
C LEU A 502 -31.15 19.13 -24.54
N LYS A 503 -31.09 19.46 -25.83
CA LYS A 503 -29.88 19.32 -26.59
C LYS A 503 -28.81 20.31 -26.09
N MET A 504 -27.56 19.89 -26.11
CA MET A 504 -26.42 20.68 -25.65
C MET A 504 -25.49 21.00 -26.80
N GLN A 505 -24.75 22.07 -26.66
CA GLN A 505 -23.55 22.36 -27.46
C GLN A 505 -22.33 22.46 -26.55
N LEU A 506 -21.14 22.32 -27.11
CA LEU A 506 -19.89 22.41 -26.31
C LEU A 506 -19.31 23.82 -26.43
N GLY A 507 -19.26 24.52 -25.30
CA GLY A 507 -18.57 25.80 -25.10
C GLY A 507 -17.07 25.63 -24.79
N GLU A 508 -16.49 26.62 -24.11
CA GLU A 508 -15.08 26.63 -23.69
C GLU A 508 -14.74 25.54 -22.65
N PRO A 509 -13.49 25.10 -22.57
CA PRO A 509 -13.05 24.13 -21.56
C PRO A 509 -13.26 24.63 -20.12
N ASP A 510 -13.69 23.72 -19.24
CA ASP A 510 -13.75 23.95 -17.80
C ASP A 510 -12.36 23.76 -17.13
N LYS A 511 -12.28 23.97 -15.81
CA LYS A 511 -11.04 23.79 -15.02
C LYS A 511 -10.43 22.37 -15.11
N SER A 512 -11.20 21.37 -15.54
CA SER A 512 -10.73 20.01 -15.77
C SER A 512 -10.21 19.77 -17.19
N GLY A 513 -10.24 20.79 -18.04
CA GLY A 513 -9.87 20.71 -19.46
C GLY A 513 -10.95 20.11 -20.37
N ARG A 514 -12.15 19.78 -19.83
CA ARG A 514 -13.28 19.28 -20.62
C ARG A 514 -14.18 20.44 -21.04
N ARG A 515 -14.68 20.42 -22.29
CA ARG A 515 -15.56 21.45 -22.80
C ARG A 515 -16.88 21.51 -22.02
N ARG A 516 -17.34 22.73 -21.71
CA ARG A 516 -18.59 22.94 -20.94
C ARG A 516 -19.80 22.63 -21.82
N PRO A 517 -20.80 21.91 -21.30
CA PRO A 517 -22.06 21.76 -21.99
C PRO A 517 -22.94 22.99 -21.78
N GLU A 518 -23.43 23.59 -22.85
CA GLU A 518 -24.32 24.74 -22.88
C GLU A 518 -25.66 24.34 -23.49
N PRO A 519 -26.83 24.68 -22.86
CA PRO A 519 -28.11 24.25 -23.35
C PRO A 519 -28.52 25.04 -24.62
N VAL A 520 -29.09 24.31 -25.58
CA VAL A 520 -29.73 24.89 -26.75
C VAL A 520 -31.21 25.09 -26.40
N GLN A 521 -31.63 26.34 -26.24
CA GLN A 521 -32.98 26.69 -25.86
C GLN A 521 -34.03 26.25 -26.90
N GLY A 522 -35.17 25.75 -26.48
CA GLY A 522 -36.25 25.30 -27.35
C GLY A 522 -35.98 23.96 -28.06
N SER A 523 -35.03 23.18 -27.56
CA SER A 523 -34.64 21.89 -28.13
C SER A 523 -35.14 20.69 -27.32
N GLU A 524 -36.13 20.88 -26.45
CA GLU A 524 -36.71 19.86 -25.60
C GLU A 524 -37.08 18.62 -26.41
N THR A 525 -36.58 17.48 -26.00
CA THR A 525 -36.81 16.21 -26.69
C THR A 525 -37.24 15.15 -25.67
N LEU A 526 -38.22 14.34 -26.05
CA LEU A 526 -38.72 13.25 -25.22
C LEU A 526 -38.10 11.92 -25.64
N LEU A 527 -37.59 11.18 -24.67
CA LEU A 527 -37.10 9.81 -24.82
C LEU A 527 -38.04 8.88 -24.07
N ALA A 528 -38.74 8.00 -24.79
CA ALA A 528 -39.64 7.02 -24.17
C ALA A 528 -38.85 5.96 -23.42
N VAL A 529 -39.02 5.89 -22.10
CA VAL A 529 -38.32 4.93 -21.19
C VAL A 529 -39.20 4.63 -19.99
N ASP A 530 -39.08 3.42 -19.46
CA ASP A 530 -39.79 2.97 -18.25
C ASP A 530 -38.97 3.15 -16.97
N MET A 531 -37.67 3.39 -17.12
CA MET A 531 -36.77 3.57 -15.99
C MET A 531 -35.75 4.69 -16.26
N VAL A 532 -35.38 5.41 -15.21
CA VAL A 532 -34.32 6.41 -15.25
C VAL A 532 -33.32 6.13 -14.10
N ILE A 533 -32.05 6.05 -14.41
CA ILE A 533 -30.99 5.89 -13.41
C ILE A 533 -30.05 7.11 -13.44
N SER A 534 -29.99 7.85 -12.32
CA SER A 534 -29.07 8.96 -12.14
C SER A 534 -27.70 8.46 -11.68
N ALA A 535 -26.67 8.59 -12.52
CA ALA A 535 -25.30 8.18 -12.22
C ALA A 535 -24.30 9.32 -12.49
N ILE A 536 -24.58 10.50 -11.88
CA ILE A 536 -23.87 11.76 -12.14
C ILE A 536 -22.77 12.09 -11.13
N GLY A 537 -22.57 11.25 -10.12
CA GLY A 537 -21.52 11.39 -9.10
C GLY A 537 -21.99 10.94 -7.72
N GLN A 538 -21.05 10.95 -6.79
CA GLN A 538 -21.24 10.49 -5.41
C GLN A 538 -20.50 11.38 -4.43
N SER A 539 -20.92 11.34 -3.15
CA SER A 539 -20.20 11.96 -2.02
C SER A 539 -20.13 11.01 -0.82
N PRO A 540 -19.22 11.21 0.11
CA PRO A 540 -19.24 10.50 1.39
C PRO A 540 -20.50 10.82 2.21
N ASP A 541 -21.05 9.80 2.88
CA ASP A 541 -21.99 10.00 3.98
C ASP A 541 -21.21 10.46 5.21
N SER A 542 -21.35 11.72 5.59
CA SER A 542 -20.71 12.33 6.75
C SER A 542 -21.63 12.42 7.98
N SER A 543 -22.82 11.85 7.93
CA SER A 543 -23.82 11.90 9.02
C SER A 543 -23.30 11.33 10.35
N PHE A 544 -22.36 10.40 10.30
CA PHE A 544 -21.71 9.83 11.48
C PHE A 544 -21.09 10.89 12.39
N LYS A 545 -20.67 12.04 11.86
CA LYS A 545 -20.08 13.14 12.63
C LYS A 545 -21.08 13.72 13.62
N ASP A 546 -22.33 13.89 13.19
CA ASP A 546 -23.38 14.48 14.01
C ASP A 546 -24.11 13.43 14.87
N GLN A 547 -24.08 12.17 14.43
CA GLN A 547 -24.69 11.04 15.13
C GLN A 547 -23.82 10.51 16.27
N ASP A 548 -22.49 10.69 16.21
CA ASP A 548 -21.58 10.27 17.29
C ASP A 548 -21.76 11.15 18.53
N PRO A 549 -22.07 10.57 19.71
CA PRO A 549 -22.28 11.33 20.95
C PRO A 549 -21.04 12.01 21.50
N GLN A 550 -19.85 11.69 20.99
CA GLN A 550 -18.59 12.28 21.47
C GLN A 550 -18.43 13.72 20.97
N PRO A 551 -18.33 14.73 21.88
CA PRO A 551 -18.16 16.13 21.48
C PRO A 551 -16.96 16.36 20.56
N ARG A 552 -15.90 15.56 20.71
CA ARG A 552 -14.69 15.64 19.92
C ARG A 552 -14.88 15.30 18.43
N MET A 553 -15.91 14.52 18.10
CA MET A 553 -16.24 14.26 16.68
C MET A 553 -16.68 15.52 15.94
N LYS A 554 -17.22 16.53 16.63
CA LYS A 554 -17.57 17.82 16.03
C LYS A 554 -16.35 18.59 15.53
N GLU A 555 -15.15 18.30 16.08
CA GLU A 555 -13.88 18.88 15.65
C GLU A 555 -13.37 18.29 14.31
N LEU A 556 -13.95 17.17 13.84
CA LEU A 556 -13.57 16.58 12.56
C LEU A 556 -13.94 17.53 11.43
N ALA A 557 -12.94 18.05 10.73
CA ALA A 557 -13.14 18.96 9.62
C ALA A 557 -13.59 18.22 8.36
N LEU A 558 -14.56 18.79 7.66
CA LEU A 558 -15.06 18.30 6.37
C LEU A 558 -14.85 19.38 5.31
N THR A 559 -14.57 18.95 4.09
CA THR A 559 -14.54 19.85 2.93
C THR A 559 -15.96 20.20 2.49
N ARG A 560 -16.10 21.15 1.57
CA ARG A 560 -17.38 21.49 0.94
C ARG A 560 -18.03 20.32 0.16
N TRP A 561 -17.33 19.23 -0.04
CA TRP A 561 -17.77 18.03 -0.74
C TRP A 561 -18.08 16.87 0.21
N ASN A 562 -18.23 17.15 1.50
CA ASN A 562 -18.43 16.17 2.57
C ASN A 562 -17.29 15.15 2.71
N THR A 563 -16.14 15.36 2.06
CA THR A 563 -14.95 14.53 2.32
C THR A 563 -14.30 14.92 3.62
N ILE A 564 -13.69 13.96 4.32
CA ILE A 564 -12.95 14.22 5.55
C ILE A 564 -11.67 14.97 5.20
N GLU A 565 -11.52 16.19 5.75
CA GLU A 565 -10.33 16.99 5.56
C GLU A 565 -9.13 16.34 6.25
N ASN A 566 -8.03 16.22 5.54
CA ASN A 566 -6.80 15.64 6.05
C ASN A 566 -5.57 16.34 5.47
N ASN A 567 -4.42 16.12 6.08
CA ASN A 567 -3.16 16.45 5.46
C ASN A 567 -2.86 15.44 4.33
N PRO A 568 -2.78 15.86 3.06
CA PRO A 568 -2.61 14.93 1.93
C PRO A 568 -1.34 14.10 1.98
N ALA A 569 -0.32 14.58 2.69
CA ALA A 569 0.97 13.93 2.81
C ALA A 569 1.02 12.87 3.93
N THR A 570 0.32 13.13 5.04
CA THR A 570 0.29 12.24 6.21
C THR A 570 -1.00 11.48 6.37
N LEU A 571 -2.07 11.90 5.70
CA LEU A 571 -3.42 11.34 5.79
C LEU A 571 -4.04 11.43 7.19
N GLN A 572 -3.46 12.26 8.06
CA GLN A 572 -3.96 12.57 9.39
C GLN A 572 -5.06 13.63 9.28
N ALA A 573 -6.18 13.39 9.94
CA ALA A 573 -7.31 14.34 10.00
C ALA A 573 -7.06 15.45 11.02
N SER A 574 -8.05 16.35 11.20
CA SER A 574 -7.99 17.40 12.23
C SER A 574 -7.87 16.87 13.68
N ILE A 575 -8.33 15.64 13.93
CA ILE A 575 -8.15 14.93 15.21
C ILE A 575 -6.91 14.06 15.12
N PRO A 576 -5.87 14.24 15.97
CA PRO A 576 -4.52 13.68 15.77
C PRO A 576 -4.43 12.15 15.67
N TYR A 577 -5.33 11.40 16.30
CA TYR A 577 -5.36 9.93 16.28
C TYR A 577 -6.35 9.37 15.24
N ILE A 578 -6.93 10.24 14.39
CA ILE A 578 -7.79 9.86 13.26
C ILE A 578 -7.04 10.03 11.96
N PHE A 579 -7.09 9.00 11.13
CA PHE A 579 -6.50 8.96 9.79
C PHE A 579 -7.57 8.58 8.76
N THR A 580 -7.43 9.06 7.54
CA THR A 580 -8.42 8.79 6.49
C THR A 580 -7.75 8.68 5.13
N ALA A 581 -8.29 7.84 4.26
CA ALA A 581 -7.87 7.70 2.87
C ALA A 581 -8.98 7.08 2.01
N GLY A 582 -8.74 7.02 0.69
CA GLY A 582 -9.74 6.56 -0.28
C GLY A 582 -10.85 7.58 -0.45
N ASP A 583 -12.01 7.13 -0.92
CA ASP A 583 -13.11 8.01 -1.31
C ASP A 583 -13.66 8.87 -0.17
N ALA A 584 -13.50 8.44 1.07
CA ALA A 584 -13.84 9.24 2.25
C ALA A 584 -13.05 10.56 2.35
N ALA A 585 -11.81 10.56 1.84
CA ALA A 585 -10.90 11.70 1.89
C ALA A 585 -10.81 12.47 0.56
N THR A 586 -10.85 11.76 -0.57
CA THR A 586 -10.61 12.35 -1.91
C THR A 586 -11.86 12.52 -2.76
N GLY A 587 -13.01 12.01 -2.31
CA GLY A 587 -14.15 11.73 -3.17
C GLY A 587 -13.92 10.48 -4.03
N PRO A 588 -14.92 10.07 -4.83
CA PRO A 588 -14.86 8.85 -5.64
C PRO A 588 -13.64 8.80 -6.55
N SER A 589 -12.86 7.72 -6.44
CA SER A 589 -11.61 7.57 -7.19
C SER A 589 -11.33 6.11 -7.58
N LEU A 590 -10.08 5.80 -7.90
CA LEU A 590 -9.69 4.46 -8.33
C LEU A 590 -9.44 3.52 -7.13
N VAL A 591 -9.84 2.25 -7.29
CA VAL A 591 -9.55 1.20 -6.29
C VAL A 591 -8.07 1.14 -5.92
N VAL A 592 -7.18 1.25 -6.91
CA VAL A 592 -5.74 1.22 -6.69
C VAL A 592 -5.23 2.43 -5.91
N GLU A 593 -5.91 3.58 -5.97
CA GLU A 593 -5.62 4.78 -5.18
C GLU A 593 -6.05 4.58 -3.72
N ALA A 594 -7.24 4.02 -3.52
CA ALA A 594 -7.72 3.66 -2.19
C ALA A 594 -6.77 2.65 -1.50
N ILE A 595 -6.26 1.66 -2.23
CA ILE A 595 -5.27 0.70 -1.75
C ILE A 595 -3.97 1.42 -1.34
N GLY A 596 -3.43 2.27 -2.21
CA GLY A 596 -2.22 3.06 -1.93
C GLY A 596 -2.40 4.02 -0.75
N GLY A 597 -3.59 4.63 -0.65
CA GLY A 597 -3.97 5.48 0.48
C GLY A 597 -4.00 4.73 1.80
N GLY A 598 -4.63 3.54 1.84
CA GLY A 598 -4.66 2.71 3.04
C GLY A 598 -3.25 2.31 3.53
N ARG A 599 -2.32 2.01 2.60
CA ARG A 599 -0.93 1.72 2.95
C ARG A 599 -0.20 2.96 3.52
N ARG A 600 -0.41 4.13 2.92
CA ARG A 600 0.20 5.38 3.45
C ARG A 600 -0.35 5.73 4.83
N ALA A 601 -1.65 5.56 5.04
CA ALA A 601 -2.27 5.75 6.35
C ALA A 601 -1.69 4.79 7.39
N ALA A 602 -1.49 3.51 7.06
CA ALA A 602 -0.85 2.54 7.96
C ALA A 602 0.54 2.98 8.41
N ARG A 603 1.36 3.58 7.50
CA ARG A 603 2.66 4.18 7.88
C ARG A 603 2.49 5.35 8.87
N SER A 604 1.58 6.24 8.58
CA SER A 604 1.36 7.42 9.42
C SER A 604 0.85 7.04 10.81
N ILE A 605 -0.03 6.03 10.88
CA ILE A 605 -0.49 5.45 12.13
C ILE A 605 0.67 4.81 12.91
N ASP A 606 1.55 4.06 12.24
CA ASP A 606 2.73 3.45 12.89
C ASP A 606 3.65 4.49 13.51
N LEU A 607 3.95 5.58 12.80
CA LEU A 607 4.74 6.70 13.33
C LEU A 607 4.05 7.34 14.55
N PHE A 608 2.76 7.61 14.44
CA PHE A 608 1.97 8.16 15.55
C PHE A 608 2.01 7.26 16.79
N LEU A 609 1.85 5.95 16.63
CA LEU A 609 1.87 4.98 17.71
C LEU A 609 3.26 4.81 18.37
N LYS A 610 4.31 5.11 17.65
CA LYS A 610 5.70 5.16 18.16
C LYS A 610 6.02 6.46 18.86
N GLY A 611 5.13 7.46 18.84
CA GLY A 611 5.39 8.80 19.34
C GLY A 611 6.35 9.60 18.45
N GLU A 612 6.56 9.16 17.19
CA GLU A 612 7.37 9.85 16.21
C GLU A 612 6.52 10.94 15.51
N ALA A 613 7.20 11.98 14.99
CA ALA A 613 6.51 12.98 14.19
C ALA A 613 5.90 12.34 12.95
N VAL A 614 4.61 12.56 12.73
CA VAL A 614 3.93 12.09 11.51
C VAL A 614 4.34 13.00 10.36
N GLU A 615 5.49 12.70 9.77
CA GLU A 615 6.03 13.46 8.65
C GLU A 615 5.66 12.85 7.29
N PRO A 616 5.53 13.69 6.25
CA PRO A 616 5.43 13.22 4.87
C PRO A 616 6.59 12.30 4.51
N VAL A 617 6.34 11.37 3.58
CA VAL A 617 7.46 10.68 2.93
C VAL A 617 8.23 11.73 2.12
N LYS A 618 9.44 12.09 2.54
CA LYS A 618 10.29 13.08 1.84
C LYS A 618 10.44 12.69 0.37
N ASP A 619 10.24 13.66 -0.51
CA ASP A 619 10.38 13.47 -1.97
C ASP A 619 9.61 12.28 -2.56
N SER A 620 8.50 11.86 -1.93
CA SER A 620 7.67 10.77 -2.47
C SER A 620 7.07 11.14 -3.83
N LEU A 621 6.77 10.11 -4.63
CA LEU A 621 6.02 10.23 -5.89
C LEU A 621 4.53 10.57 -5.62
N GLN A 622 4.28 11.68 -4.92
CA GLN A 622 2.91 12.14 -4.73
C GLN A 622 2.36 12.75 -6.02
N LYS A 623 1.07 12.56 -6.26
CA LYS A 623 0.33 12.95 -7.48
C LYS A 623 0.41 14.43 -7.88
N ASN A 624 0.93 15.30 -7.04
CA ASN A 624 0.91 16.74 -7.26
C ASN A 624 2.05 17.18 -8.21
N GLY A 625 1.89 16.89 -9.48
CA GLY A 625 2.62 17.58 -10.55
C GLY A 625 3.90 16.94 -11.05
N PHE A 626 4.21 15.69 -10.73
CA PHE A 626 5.30 15.02 -11.43
C PHE A 626 4.84 14.60 -12.84
N MET A 627 5.12 15.45 -13.82
CA MET A 627 5.07 15.02 -15.22
C MET A 627 6.28 14.12 -15.47
N ASN A 628 6.03 12.84 -15.74
CA ASN A 628 7.06 11.94 -16.23
C ASN A 628 7.65 12.53 -17.52
N PRO A 629 8.96 12.88 -17.58
CA PRO A 629 9.56 13.46 -18.78
C PRO A 629 9.54 12.51 -19.99
N PHE A 630 9.14 11.27 -19.76
CA PHE A 630 8.97 10.24 -20.79
C PHE A 630 7.50 9.91 -21.08
N SER A 631 6.56 10.73 -20.60
CA SER A 631 5.14 10.57 -20.89
C SER A 631 4.85 10.87 -22.35
N LYS A 632 4.02 10.05 -23.01
CA LYS A 632 3.54 10.28 -24.37
C LYS A 632 2.84 11.63 -24.58
N LYS A 633 2.35 12.26 -23.49
CA LYS A 633 1.68 13.57 -23.55
C LYS A 633 2.62 14.73 -23.87
N LEU A 634 3.94 14.52 -23.83
CA LEU A 634 4.94 15.55 -24.17
C LEU A 634 5.27 15.58 -25.67
N THR A 635 4.73 14.67 -26.48
CA THR A 635 5.02 14.55 -27.92
C THR A 635 3.84 14.91 -28.83
N ALA A 636 2.77 15.52 -28.28
CA ALA A 636 1.64 16.01 -29.06
C ALA A 636 1.62 17.55 -29.13
#